data_9606b180f1df7978cf89ef98b6bef4b7
#
_entry.id   9606b180f1df7978cf89ef98b6bef4b7
#
_cell.length_a   1.000
_cell.length_b   1.000
_cell.length_c   1.000
_cell.angle_alpha   90.00
_cell.angle_beta   90.00
_cell.angle_gamma   90.00
#
_symmetry.space_group_name_H-M   'P 1'
#
loop_
_entity.id
_entity.type
_entity.pdbx_description
1 polymer ?
#
loop_
_entity_poly.entity_id
_entity_poly.type
_entity_poly.pdbx_seq_one_letter_code
_entity_poly.pdbx_strand_id
1 'polypeptide(L)'
;MSDINCRMPAVALRGLVCLPDMMLHFDVSRKKSIAALEAAMVKDQMVFLVAQKDPDEEDPKQEDLYTAGAMAKVKQIVKMPENMVRVVAEGKFRAELDEMISVSPYLLTDVIIHDREEKVENENEAEAMRRVLEEIVQKFIDAGAKFGPEITRQAEDIVKLTNQLCANMPMRWQDRQTLAEKMDFRERYEELCRIMEKEYDVLLINQDIQNKVKSRLEKNQRDYVLREQMKLIREELGDDMQSEIDEYEKKLEELKAPDVVKEKLEKEISRFKASAGNSAETGVLRTYIDTLFEMPWSKTSRDNKNIDKAAKILREDHYGLEKVKERILEFLSVRLLTKKGDSPILCLVGPPGTGKTSIARSIARALNKKYVRISLGGVHDEAEIRGHRRTYIGAMPGRIASGLSHAGVKNPVMLLDEIDKVSTDYKGDTFSALLEVLDSEQNSKFRDNYLELPLDLSDVLFIATANSLSTIPRPLLDRMEIIEINTYTQNEKLHIAKEHLIEKQMKANGIKAKQLTISDKAIEDIILYYTRESGVRGLERCLGDICRKTARMILQDGKKNVKVTEKNLEHFLGTKKYDYEMANAKNEIGIVRGLAWTSVGGDTLSIEVNVMPGKGKFELTGHLGDVMKESAMAAISYIRSVSDQFNIDREFFEKNDIHIHIPEGAVPKDGPSAGVTMATAMLSAITGTPVRADVAMTGEITLRGRVLPIGGLREKSIAAKVAGIHTVIVPEKNRRDIKELDKEITKDLKFVYASTMADILPVALESMPKAQAANS
;
A
#
# COMPACT_ATOMS: atom_id res chain seq x y z
N MET A 1 5.47 42.77 29.91
CA MET A 1 4.05 43.06 29.87
C MET A 1 3.34 41.71 29.89
N SER A 2 2.22 41.59 30.61
CA SER A 2 1.48 40.35 30.83
C SER A 2 0.69 39.96 29.61
N ASP A 3 0.57 38.67 29.35
CA ASP A 3 -0.38 38.16 28.38
C ASP A 3 -1.77 38.71 28.61
N ILE A 4 -2.46 39.16 27.56
CA ILE A 4 -3.71 39.88 27.66
C ILE A 4 -4.85 38.93 27.36
N ASN A 5 -5.67 38.62 28.34
CA ASN A 5 -6.93 37.87 28.12
C ASN A 5 -7.97 38.79 27.51
N CYS A 6 -8.51 38.43 26.38
CA CYS A 6 -9.48 39.20 25.65
C CYS A 6 -10.62 38.33 25.13
N ARG A 7 -11.86 38.82 25.30
CA ARG A 7 -13.04 38.14 24.75
C ARG A 7 -13.40 38.70 23.39
N MET A 8 -13.37 37.85 22.36
CA MET A 8 -13.63 38.28 20.99
C MET A 8 -14.34 37.22 20.14
N PRO A 9 -15.01 37.66 19.05
CA PRO A 9 -15.56 36.75 18.06
C PRO A 9 -14.43 35.91 17.39
N ALA A 10 -14.73 34.63 17.12
CA ALA A 10 -13.78 33.74 16.43
C ALA A 10 -14.35 33.23 15.09
N VAL A 11 -13.46 33.01 14.14
CA VAL A 11 -13.77 32.40 12.86
C VAL A 11 -12.86 31.19 12.65
N ALA A 12 -13.47 30.02 12.47
CA ALA A 12 -12.80 28.79 12.18
C ALA A 12 -12.46 28.71 10.69
N LEU A 13 -11.15 28.66 10.38
CA LEU A 13 -10.61 28.63 9.01
C LEU A 13 -10.45 27.18 8.50
N ARG A 14 -10.80 26.95 7.26
CA ARG A 14 -10.66 25.64 6.58
C ARG A 14 -9.40 25.62 5.73
N GLY A 15 -8.40 24.83 6.15
CA GLY A 15 -7.15 24.68 5.41
C GLY A 15 -6.34 25.96 5.23
N LEU A 16 -6.58 26.97 6.09
CA LEU A 16 -5.91 28.26 6.09
C LEU A 16 -5.46 28.60 7.51
N VAL A 17 -4.32 29.25 7.61
CA VAL A 17 -3.74 29.72 8.88
C VAL A 17 -3.36 31.18 8.74
N CYS A 18 -3.77 31.99 9.71
CA CYS A 18 -3.39 33.39 9.81
C CYS A 18 -2.20 33.54 10.76
N LEU A 19 -1.20 34.29 10.33
CA LEU A 19 -0.03 34.62 11.14
C LEU A 19 0.09 36.15 11.29
N PRO A 20 0.82 36.68 12.27
CA PRO A 20 1.12 38.11 12.36
C PRO A 20 1.75 38.62 11.04
N ASP A 21 1.46 39.86 10.71
CA ASP A 21 1.88 40.55 9.48
C ASP A 21 1.39 39.92 8.16
N MET A 22 0.51 38.93 8.23
CA MET A 22 -0.07 38.27 7.06
C MET A 22 -1.38 38.94 6.63
N MET A 23 -1.48 39.29 5.35
CA MET A 23 -2.76 39.65 4.71
C MET A 23 -3.44 38.37 4.20
N LEU A 24 -4.50 37.98 4.88
CA LEU A 24 -5.25 36.75 4.52
C LEU A 24 -6.53 37.11 3.76
N HIS A 25 -6.71 36.50 2.59
CA HIS A 25 -7.93 36.59 1.80
C HIS A 25 -8.66 35.25 1.88
N PHE A 26 -9.90 35.23 2.33
CA PHE A 26 -10.67 34.01 2.46
C PHE A 26 -12.16 34.24 2.28
N ASP A 27 -12.84 33.22 1.83
CA ASP A 27 -14.27 33.22 1.60
C ASP A 27 -15.01 32.50 2.73
N VAL A 28 -16.09 33.07 3.21
CA VAL A 28 -16.88 32.54 4.33
C VAL A 28 -18.33 32.34 3.88
N SER A 29 -18.84 31.12 4.11
CA SER A 29 -20.23 30.75 3.80
C SER A 29 -21.05 30.35 5.03
N ARG A 30 -20.40 30.03 6.15
CA ARG A 30 -21.08 29.63 7.39
C ARG A 30 -21.76 30.82 8.08
N LYS A 31 -23.04 30.66 8.43
CA LYS A 31 -23.83 31.70 9.11
C LYS A 31 -23.17 32.17 10.41
N LYS A 32 -22.63 31.25 11.23
CA LYS A 32 -21.93 31.56 12.48
C LYS A 32 -20.69 32.42 12.25
N SER A 33 -19.88 32.09 11.25
CA SER A 33 -18.67 32.83 10.91
C SER A 33 -19.00 34.23 10.33
N ILE A 34 -20.04 34.34 9.52
CA ILE A 34 -20.53 35.63 9.01
C ILE A 34 -21.00 36.50 10.18
N ALA A 35 -21.77 35.94 11.11
CA ALA A 35 -22.23 36.66 12.31
C ALA A 35 -21.07 37.10 13.22
N ALA A 36 -20.00 36.28 13.35
CA ALA A 36 -18.79 36.65 14.07
C ALA A 36 -18.10 37.86 13.44
N LEU A 37 -17.98 37.88 12.11
CA LEU A 37 -17.37 38.99 11.37
C LEU A 37 -18.22 40.26 11.46
N GLU A 38 -19.54 40.14 11.35
CA GLU A 38 -20.45 41.29 11.53
C GLU A 38 -20.37 41.85 12.95
N ALA A 39 -20.31 41.00 13.98
CA ALA A 39 -20.10 41.41 15.37
C ALA A 39 -18.75 42.11 15.57
N ALA A 40 -17.69 41.63 14.96
CA ALA A 40 -16.37 42.25 14.98
C ALA A 40 -16.37 43.62 14.32
N MET A 41 -17.06 43.79 13.19
CA MET A 41 -17.11 45.04 12.44
C MET A 41 -17.85 46.16 13.19
N VAL A 42 -18.81 45.81 14.07
CA VAL A 42 -19.55 46.78 14.90
C VAL A 42 -18.70 47.29 16.05
N LYS A 43 -17.69 46.53 16.50
CA LYS A 43 -16.90 46.85 17.70
C LYS A 43 -15.57 47.51 17.35
N ASP A 44 -14.53 46.69 17.24
CA ASP A 44 -13.12 47.11 17.06
C ASP A 44 -12.48 46.58 15.81
N GLN A 45 -13.23 45.83 14.97
CA GLN A 45 -12.82 45.15 13.78
C GLN A 45 -11.83 43.98 14.06
N MET A 46 -11.73 43.56 15.32
CA MET A 46 -10.82 42.48 15.71
C MET A 46 -11.57 41.16 15.79
N VAL A 47 -10.91 40.10 15.29
CA VAL A 47 -11.45 38.74 15.23
C VAL A 47 -10.35 37.77 15.51
N PHE A 48 -10.64 36.69 16.23
CA PHE A 48 -9.70 35.57 16.37
C PHE A 48 -9.86 34.59 15.20
N LEU A 49 -8.78 34.41 14.45
CA LEU A 49 -8.71 33.47 13.34
C LEU A 49 -7.96 32.22 13.77
N VAL A 50 -8.61 31.07 13.73
CA VAL A 50 -8.05 29.79 14.15
C VAL A 50 -8.36 28.72 13.14
N ALA A 51 -7.39 27.85 12.84
CA ALA A 51 -7.56 26.75 11.90
C ALA A 51 -8.35 25.58 12.51
N GLN A 52 -9.14 24.90 11.69
CA GLN A 52 -9.75 23.63 12.05
C GLN A 52 -8.74 22.49 11.88
N LYS A 53 -8.82 21.48 12.77
CA LYS A 53 -8.04 20.26 12.65
C LYS A 53 -8.47 19.43 11.44
N ASP A 54 -9.78 19.30 11.25
CA ASP A 54 -10.38 18.71 10.06
C ASP A 54 -11.09 19.81 9.24
N PRO A 55 -10.61 20.12 8.02
CA PRO A 55 -11.25 21.11 7.14
C PRO A 55 -12.68 20.78 6.73
N ASP A 56 -13.07 19.50 6.77
CA ASP A 56 -14.38 19.04 6.32
C ASP A 56 -15.48 19.15 7.41
N GLU A 57 -15.09 19.37 8.68
CA GLU A 57 -16.06 19.56 9.77
C GLU A 57 -16.92 20.81 9.56
N GLU A 58 -18.24 20.64 9.54
CA GLU A 58 -19.17 21.74 9.24
C GLU A 58 -19.47 22.65 10.44
N ASP A 59 -19.57 22.11 11.65
CA ASP A 59 -19.89 22.84 12.88
C ASP A 59 -18.85 22.58 13.98
N PRO A 60 -17.62 23.12 13.84
CA PRO A 60 -16.52 22.83 14.72
C PRO A 60 -16.77 23.29 16.15
N LYS A 61 -16.46 22.44 17.13
CA LYS A 61 -16.39 22.70 18.55
C LYS A 61 -14.96 23.04 18.95
N GLN A 62 -14.74 23.35 20.23
CA GLN A 62 -13.41 23.68 20.74
C GLN A 62 -12.38 22.58 20.49
N GLU A 63 -12.76 21.32 20.61
CA GLU A 63 -11.90 20.15 20.37
C GLU A 63 -11.46 19.99 18.91
N ASP A 64 -12.25 20.53 17.97
CA ASP A 64 -12.00 20.47 16.52
C ASP A 64 -11.13 21.63 16.03
N LEU A 65 -10.81 22.58 16.90
CA LEU A 65 -9.96 23.71 16.61
C LEU A 65 -8.53 23.50 17.13
N TYR A 66 -7.59 24.12 16.47
CA TYR A 66 -6.25 24.27 17.03
C TYR A 66 -6.29 25.29 18.18
N THR A 67 -5.34 25.22 19.09
CA THR A 67 -5.24 26.21 20.18
C THR A 67 -4.56 27.48 19.69
N ALA A 68 -3.54 27.37 18.85
CA ALA A 68 -2.81 28.50 18.32
C ALA A 68 -3.50 29.09 17.08
N GLY A 69 -3.67 30.39 17.09
CA GLY A 69 -4.23 31.19 16.02
C GLY A 69 -3.66 32.60 16.02
N ALA A 70 -4.39 33.53 15.38
CA ALA A 70 -4.00 34.94 15.38
C ALA A 70 -5.19 35.85 15.65
N MET A 71 -4.97 36.89 16.45
CA MET A 71 -5.85 38.05 16.49
C MET A 71 -5.63 38.88 15.23
N ALA A 72 -6.67 39.02 14.41
CA ALA A 72 -6.58 39.69 13.12
C ALA A 72 -7.54 40.87 13.05
N LYS A 73 -7.15 41.91 12.33
CA LYS A 73 -7.99 43.06 12.02
C LYS A 73 -8.66 42.87 10.67
N VAL A 74 -9.98 42.87 10.65
CA VAL A 74 -10.77 42.83 9.41
C VAL A 74 -10.65 44.18 8.69
N LYS A 75 -10.08 44.16 7.49
CA LYS A 75 -9.90 45.37 6.67
C LYS A 75 -11.04 45.60 5.71
N GLN A 76 -11.54 44.51 5.10
CA GLN A 76 -12.60 44.62 4.10
C GLN A 76 -13.50 43.39 4.14
N ILE A 77 -14.79 43.63 3.97
CA ILE A 77 -15.79 42.56 3.78
C ILE A 77 -16.57 42.88 2.51
N VAL A 78 -16.61 41.93 1.56
CA VAL A 78 -17.35 42.06 0.32
C VAL A 78 -18.40 40.97 0.24
N LYS A 79 -19.66 41.31 0.14
CA LYS A 79 -20.75 40.34 -0.04
C LYS A 79 -20.73 39.82 -1.49
N MET A 80 -20.76 38.52 -1.64
CA MET A 80 -20.77 37.82 -2.89
C MET A 80 -22.13 37.13 -3.12
N PRO A 81 -22.46 36.71 -4.36
CA PRO A 81 -23.64 35.89 -4.60
C PRO A 81 -23.62 34.60 -3.76
N GLU A 82 -24.79 33.95 -3.60
CA GLU A 82 -24.93 32.66 -2.87
C GLU A 82 -24.61 32.72 -1.34
N ASN A 83 -24.88 33.86 -0.68
CA ASN A 83 -24.59 34.05 0.74
C ASN A 83 -23.11 33.84 1.14
N MET A 84 -22.19 33.98 0.22
CA MET A 84 -20.75 33.99 0.50
C MET A 84 -20.28 35.42 0.84
N VAL A 85 -19.26 35.48 1.68
CA VAL A 85 -18.64 36.75 2.08
C VAL A 85 -17.13 36.62 1.92
N ARG A 86 -16.54 37.47 1.09
CA ARG A 86 -15.09 37.58 0.93
C ARG A 86 -14.53 38.55 1.97
N VAL A 87 -13.55 38.07 2.70
CA VAL A 87 -12.94 38.82 3.81
C VAL A 87 -11.45 39.02 3.53
N VAL A 88 -10.99 40.23 3.81
CA VAL A 88 -9.59 40.59 3.89
C VAL A 88 -9.27 40.92 5.33
N ALA A 89 -8.40 40.13 5.95
CA ALA A 89 -7.97 40.34 7.33
C ALA A 89 -6.44 40.41 7.41
N GLU A 90 -5.98 41.27 8.31
CA GLU A 90 -4.54 41.42 8.62
C GLU A 90 -4.27 40.82 10.00
N GLY A 91 -3.41 39.80 10.07
CA GLY A 91 -2.97 39.25 11.35
C GLY A 91 -2.16 40.29 12.14
N LYS A 92 -2.49 40.47 13.40
CA LYS A 92 -1.84 41.49 14.27
C LYS A 92 -0.96 40.85 15.34
N PHE A 93 -1.53 39.94 16.11
CA PHE A 93 -0.83 39.29 17.21
C PHE A 93 -1.08 37.79 17.19
N ARG A 94 -0.13 37.04 17.71
CA ARG A 94 -0.34 35.62 18.04
C ARG A 94 -1.32 35.54 19.20
N ALA A 95 -2.19 34.55 19.13
CA ALA A 95 -3.17 34.37 20.19
C ALA A 95 -3.47 32.88 20.38
N GLU A 96 -3.72 32.49 21.58
CA GLU A 96 -4.13 31.13 21.94
C GLU A 96 -5.60 31.12 22.41
N LEU A 97 -6.30 30.09 21.97
CA LEU A 97 -7.65 29.79 22.42
C LEU A 97 -7.60 29.28 23.85
N ASP A 98 -8.15 30.01 24.80
CA ASP A 98 -8.28 29.57 26.19
C ASP A 98 -9.59 28.79 26.36
N GLU A 99 -10.75 29.47 26.17
CA GLU A 99 -12.05 28.84 26.32
C GLU A 99 -13.05 29.33 25.28
N MET A 100 -13.91 28.40 24.80
CA MET A 100 -15.04 28.75 23.94
C MET A 100 -16.29 29.06 24.79
N ILE A 101 -16.63 30.31 24.90
CA ILE A 101 -17.72 30.79 25.77
C ILE A 101 -19.10 30.52 25.18
N SER A 102 -19.26 30.68 23.86
CA SER A 102 -20.51 30.47 23.17
C SER A 102 -20.31 30.02 21.73
N VAL A 103 -21.20 29.16 21.25
CA VAL A 103 -21.25 28.68 19.87
C VAL A 103 -22.42 29.25 19.06
N SER A 104 -23.30 30.07 19.68
CA SER A 104 -24.46 30.69 19.04
C SER A 104 -24.71 32.08 19.62
N PRO A 105 -24.96 33.12 18.81
CA PRO A 105 -25.17 33.10 17.35
C PRO A 105 -23.86 32.98 16.53
N TYR A 106 -22.69 33.14 17.15
CA TYR A 106 -21.37 32.99 16.59
C TYR A 106 -20.41 32.42 17.64
N LEU A 107 -19.24 31.98 17.20
CA LEU A 107 -18.18 31.52 18.10
C LEU A 107 -17.62 32.71 18.86
N LEU A 108 -17.83 32.74 20.17
CA LEU A 108 -17.27 33.71 21.07
C LEU A 108 -16.25 33.02 21.97
N THR A 109 -15.03 33.53 21.95
CA THR A 109 -13.89 32.89 22.61
C THR A 109 -13.19 33.85 23.57
N ASP A 110 -12.69 33.32 24.66
CA ASP A 110 -11.65 33.96 25.46
C ASP A 110 -10.30 33.51 24.90
N VAL A 111 -9.44 34.46 24.56
CA VAL A 111 -8.15 34.22 23.95
C VAL A 111 -7.04 34.91 24.72
N ILE A 112 -5.89 34.30 24.80
CA ILE A 112 -4.68 34.85 25.38
C ILE A 112 -3.87 35.48 24.25
N ILE A 113 -3.70 36.79 24.27
CA ILE A 113 -2.97 37.51 23.24
C ILE A 113 -1.52 37.67 23.70
N HIS A 114 -0.59 37.23 22.85
CA HIS A 114 0.86 37.35 23.08
C HIS A 114 1.36 38.66 22.43
N ASP A 115 1.23 39.79 23.19
CA ASP A 115 1.74 41.11 22.78
C ASP A 115 3.09 41.38 23.43
N ARG A 116 4.05 40.46 23.21
CA ARG A 116 5.45 40.65 23.67
C ARG A 116 6.29 41.12 22.50
N GLU A 117 7.04 42.23 22.69
CA GLU A 117 8.15 42.54 21.78
C GLU A 117 9.21 41.43 21.90
N GLU A 118 9.21 40.57 20.94
CA GLU A 118 10.28 39.58 20.81
C GLU A 118 11.55 40.28 20.38
N LYS A 119 12.66 40.10 21.14
CA LYS A 119 13.96 40.65 20.80
C LYS A 119 15.05 39.60 21.06
N VAL A 120 16.00 39.52 20.14
CA VAL A 120 17.20 38.74 20.35
C VAL A 120 18.20 39.66 21.04
N GLU A 121 18.57 39.39 22.29
CA GLU A 121 19.42 40.26 23.10
C GLU A 121 20.87 40.32 22.57
N ASN A 122 21.35 39.27 21.92
CA ASN A 122 22.69 39.16 21.36
C ASN A 122 22.72 39.57 19.88
N GLU A 123 23.26 40.75 19.60
CA GLU A 123 23.36 41.29 18.23
C GLU A 123 24.12 40.35 17.28
N ASN A 124 25.18 39.67 17.75
CA ASN A 124 25.96 38.74 16.93
C ASN A 124 25.14 37.49 16.58
N GLU A 125 24.32 37.02 17.49
CA GLU A 125 23.40 35.92 17.27
C GLU A 125 22.30 36.30 16.27
N ALA A 126 21.68 37.48 16.45
CA ALA A 126 20.71 38.02 15.53
C ALA A 126 21.24 38.17 14.11
N GLU A 127 22.45 38.65 13.95
CA GLU A 127 23.12 38.78 12.66
C GLU A 127 23.44 37.40 12.04
N ALA A 128 23.88 36.42 12.84
CA ALA A 128 24.12 35.07 12.37
C ALA A 128 22.85 34.40 11.88
N MET A 129 21.76 34.52 12.65
CA MET A 129 20.42 34.02 12.29
C MET A 129 19.92 34.67 11.00
N ARG A 130 20.13 35.98 10.85
CA ARG A 130 19.74 36.70 9.64
C ARG A 130 20.46 36.19 8.41
N ARG A 131 21.78 35.99 8.48
CA ARG A 131 22.57 35.47 7.38
C ARG A 131 22.12 34.09 6.93
N VAL A 132 21.76 33.20 7.86
CA VAL A 132 21.25 31.86 7.53
C VAL A 132 19.95 31.98 6.74
N LEU A 133 18.97 32.80 7.17
CA LEU A 133 17.73 32.99 6.43
C LEU A 133 17.99 33.64 5.05
N GLU A 134 18.84 34.63 4.97
CA GLU A 134 19.20 35.27 3.69
C GLU A 134 19.84 34.27 2.73
N GLU A 135 20.72 33.38 3.22
CA GLU A 135 21.32 32.32 2.41
C GLU A 135 20.27 31.34 1.89
N ILE A 136 19.33 30.90 2.76
CA ILE A 136 18.26 30.01 2.34
C ILE A 136 17.34 30.71 1.31
N VAL A 137 16.96 31.96 1.55
CA VAL A 137 16.15 32.76 0.60
C VAL A 137 16.88 32.91 -0.74
N GLN A 138 18.19 33.14 -0.71
CA GLN A 138 18.98 33.25 -1.93
C GLN A 138 18.97 31.94 -2.74
N LYS A 139 19.08 30.77 -2.07
CA LYS A 139 18.94 29.47 -2.71
C LYS A 139 17.59 29.31 -3.43
N PHE A 140 16.50 29.79 -2.82
CA PHE A 140 15.18 29.79 -3.47
C PHE A 140 15.12 30.70 -4.69
N ILE A 141 15.72 31.90 -4.61
CA ILE A 141 15.79 32.84 -5.73
C ILE A 141 16.58 32.24 -6.88
N ASP A 142 17.75 31.67 -6.60
CA ASP A 142 18.60 31.00 -7.59
C ASP A 142 17.91 29.81 -8.24
N ALA A 143 17.06 29.13 -7.48
CA ALA A 143 16.17 28.07 -7.98
C ALA A 143 14.89 28.61 -8.67
N GLY A 144 14.80 29.92 -8.95
CA GLY A 144 13.72 30.52 -9.72
C GLY A 144 12.38 30.66 -9.00
N ALA A 145 12.36 30.59 -7.68
CA ALA A 145 11.17 30.86 -6.90
C ALA A 145 10.73 32.32 -7.06
N LYS A 146 9.42 32.55 -7.17
CA LYS A 146 8.83 33.88 -7.42
C LYS A 146 8.55 34.68 -6.16
N PHE A 147 9.15 34.37 -5.04
CA PHE A 147 9.04 35.28 -3.89
C PHE A 147 10.25 36.19 -3.82
N GLY A 148 10.00 37.49 -3.61
CA GLY A 148 10.95 38.52 -4.00
C GLY A 148 12.04 38.80 -2.95
N PRO A 149 13.20 39.30 -3.39
CA PRO A 149 14.26 39.78 -2.53
C PRO A 149 13.86 41.05 -1.73
N GLU A 150 12.64 41.57 -1.93
CA GLU A 150 12.08 42.70 -1.21
C GLU A 150 11.83 42.42 0.27
N ILE A 151 11.47 41.14 0.60
CA ILE A 151 11.19 40.73 1.97
C ILE A 151 12.43 40.85 2.87
N THR A 152 13.59 40.41 2.37
CA THR A 152 14.84 40.50 3.14
C THR A 152 15.37 41.93 3.30
N ARG A 153 15.02 42.82 2.36
CA ARG A 153 15.48 44.25 2.39
C ARG A 153 14.58 45.13 3.27
N GLN A 154 13.32 44.83 3.46
CA GLN A 154 12.37 45.63 4.20
C GLN A 154 12.29 45.29 5.69
N ALA A 155 12.80 44.15 6.11
CA ALA A 155 12.76 43.75 7.51
C ALA A 155 13.84 44.48 8.33
N GLU A 156 13.43 45.24 9.35
CA GLU A 156 14.30 46.02 10.23
C GLU A 156 15.14 45.12 11.14
N ASP A 157 14.59 44.02 11.63
CA ASP A 157 15.22 43.09 12.53
C ASP A 157 14.95 41.61 12.13
N ILE A 158 15.62 40.68 12.82
CA ILE A 158 15.50 39.24 12.56
C ILE A 158 14.10 38.70 12.88
N VAL A 159 13.41 39.26 13.86
CA VAL A 159 12.07 38.82 14.27
C VAL A 159 11.07 39.18 13.18
N LYS A 160 11.13 40.43 12.69
CA LYS A 160 10.31 40.87 11.54
C LYS A 160 10.59 40.07 10.29
N LEU A 161 11.88 39.79 10.00
CA LEU A 161 12.25 38.96 8.87
C LEU A 161 11.65 37.56 8.97
N THR A 162 11.76 36.92 10.13
CA THR A 162 11.20 35.59 10.38
C THR A 162 9.67 35.60 10.21
N ASN A 163 8.96 36.56 10.79
CA ASN A 163 7.51 36.66 10.68
C ASN A 163 7.05 36.92 9.24
N GLN A 164 7.74 37.79 8.50
CA GLN A 164 7.45 38.07 7.08
C GLN A 164 7.69 36.83 6.20
N LEU A 165 8.72 36.06 6.46
CA LEU A 165 8.96 34.80 5.74
C LEU A 165 7.89 33.75 6.07
N CYS A 166 7.50 33.60 7.33
CA CYS A 166 6.39 32.74 7.74
C CYS A 166 5.06 33.12 7.04
N ALA A 167 4.80 34.41 6.87
CA ALA A 167 3.58 34.91 6.23
C ALA A 167 3.57 34.74 4.71
N ASN A 168 4.68 35.00 4.02
CA ASN A 168 4.72 35.14 2.57
C ASN A 168 5.31 33.95 1.82
N MET A 169 6.03 33.04 2.50
CA MET A 169 6.57 31.85 1.86
C MET A 169 5.48 30.87 1.42
N PRO A 170 5.52 30.35 0.20
CA PRO A 170 4.60 29.31 -0.24
C PRO A 170 4.91 28.01 0.50
N MET A 171 4.05 27.61 1.42
CA MET A 171 4.12 26.37 2.19
C MET A 171 2.72 25.80 2.42
N ARG A 172 2.64 24.54 2.81
CA ARG A 172 1.37 23.90 3.14
C ARG A 172 0.76 24.53 4.40
N TRP A 173 -0.56 24.52 4.49
CA TRP A 173 -1.25 25.10 5.66
C TRP A 173 -0.88 24.37 6.97
N GLN A 174 -0.60 23.06 6.92
CA GLN A 174 -0.14 22.28 8.07
C GLN A 174 1.22 22.77 8.59
N ASP A 175 2.17 23.00 7.69
CA ASP A 175 3.49 23.54 8.06
C ASP A 175 3.34 24.95 8.63
N ARG A 176 2.41 25.76 8.10
CA ARG A 176 2.08 27.09 8.62
C ARG A 176 1.42 27.04 10.00
N GLN A 177 0.58 26.01 10.27
CA GLN A 177 0.01 25.78 11.59
C GLN A 177 1.08 25.38 12.61
N THR A 178 2.03 24.54 12.22
CA THR A 178 3.18 24.21 13.08
C THR A 178 3.97 25.46 13.50
N LEU A 179 4.15 26.41 12.57
CA LEU A 179 4.78 27.71 12.90
C LEU A 179 3.91 28.61 13.79
N ALA A 180 2.59 28.50 13.68
CA ALA A 180 1.66 29.22 14.56
C ALA A 180 1.75 28.73 16.00
N GLU A 181 1.92 27.42 16.20
CA GLU A 181 2.03 26.77 17.51
C GLU A 181 3.35 27.06 18.25
N LYS A 182 4.39 27.49 17.52
CA LYS A 182 5.68 27.84 18.12
C LYS A 182 5.63 29.25 18.69
N MET A 183 5.35 29.39 19.98
CA MET A 183 5.25 30.68 20.67
C MET A 183 6.63 31.29 20.93
N ASP A 184 7.64 30.46 21.24
CA ASP A 184 9.02 30.92 21.38
C ASP A 184 9.63 31.26 20.02
N PHE A 185 10.34 32.41 19.97
CA PHE A 185 10.96 32.90 18.74
C PHE A 185 12.02 31.95 18.19
N ARG A 186 12.86 31.36 19.06
CA ARG A 186 13.95 30.47 18.61
C ARG A 186 13.40 29.18 18.03
N GLU A 187 12.42 28.57 18.71
CA GLU A 187 11.79 27.37 18.20
C GLU A 187 11.10 27.63 16.85
N ARG A 188 10.47 28.78 16.70
CA ARG A 188 9.82 29.19 15.45
C ARG A 188 10.81 29.43 14.32
N TYR A 189 11.96 30.04 14.63
CA TYR A 189 13.04 30.27 13.68
C TYR A 189 13.62 28.94 13.20
N GLU A 190 13.94 28.03 14.11
CA GLU A 190 14.47 26.71 13.78
C GLU A 190 13.50 25.91 12.91
N GLU A 191 12.21 25.92 13.27
CA GLU A 191 11.18 25.24 12.51
C GLU A 191 10.97 25.88 11.12
N LEU A 192 11.04 27.20 11.02
CA LEU A 192 11.01 27.88 9.72
C LEU A 192 12.17 27.45 8.84
N CYS A 193 13.40 27.44 9.36
CA CYS A 193 14.56 26.97 8.61
C CYS A 193 14.39 25.54 8.11
N ARG A 194 13.89 24.62 8.97
CA ARG A 194 13.63 23.23 8.63
C ARG A 194 12.56 23.09 7.51
N ILE A 195 11.49 23.87 7.60
CA ILE A 195 10.44 23.88 6.57
C ILE A 195 11.00 24.44 5.26
N MET A 196 11.79 25.52 5.33
CA MET A 196 12.39 26.11 4.14
C MET A 196 13.33 25.13 3.42
N GLU A 197 14.20 24.44 4.14
CA GLU A 197 15.08 23.44 3.54
C GLU A 197 14.30 22.33 2.85
N LYS A 198 13.26 21.81 3.50
CA LYS A 198 12.37 20.78 2.91
C LYS A 198 11.67 21.28 1.65
N GLU A 199 11.11 22.48 1.66
CA GLU A 199 10.44 23.06 0.48
C GLU A 199 11.43 23.37 -0.65
N TYR A 200 12.68 23.71 -0.32
CA TYR A 200 13.75 23.87 -1.32
C TYR A 200 14.06 22.55 -2.04
N ASP A 201 14.19 21.46 -1.31
CA ASP A 201 14.39 20.13 -1.92
C ASP A 201 13.23 19.74 -2.84
N VAL A 202 11.97 20.01 -2.43
CA VAL A 202 10.79 19.80 -3.26
C VAL A 202 10.83 20.66 -4.53
N LEU A 203 11.28 21.91 -4.43
CA LEU A 203 11.42 22.82 -5.57
C LEU A 203 12.44 22.29 -6.59
N LEU A 204 13.59 21.81 -6.14
CA LEU A 204 14.61 21.23 -7.02
C LEU A 204 14.11 19.99 -7.75
N ILE A 205 13.41 19.10 -7.05
CA ILE A 205 12.81 17.90 -7.64
C ILE A 205 11.78 18.29 -8.71
N ASN A 206 10.92 19.27 -8.41
CA ASN A 206 9.93 19.76 -9.37
C ASN A 206 10.58 20.36 -10.62
N GLN A 207 11.66 21.10 -10.48
CA GLN A 207 12.41 21.64 -11.62
C GLN A 207 13.03 20.55 -12.47
N ASP A 208 13.63 19.52 -11.86
CA ASP A 208 14.18 18.40 -12.60
C ASP A 208 13.10 17.65 -13.39
N ILE A 209 11.92 17.46 -12.78
CA ILE A 209 10.76 16.88 -13.46
C ILE A 209 10.31 17.77 -14.62
N GLN A 210 10.16 19.08 -14.39
CA GLN A 210 9.74 20.02 -15.46
C GLN A 210 10.75 20.09 -16.61
N ASN A 211 12.05 20.09 -16.31
CA ASN A 211 13.10 20.08 -17.31
C ASN A 211 13.06 18.78 -18.14
N LYS A 212 12.85 17.64 -17.48
CA LYS A 212 12.67 16.34 -18.18
C LYS A 212 11.42 16.31 -19.03
N VAL A 213 10.32 16.89 -18.56
CA VAL A 213 9.07 17.01 -19.35
C VAL A 213 9.30 17.97 -20.53
N LYS A 214 9.92 19.13 -20.29
CA LYS A 214 10.19 20.13 -21.34
C LYS A 214 11.11 19.57 -22.41
N SER A 215 12.18 18.88 -22.04
CA SER A 215 13.10 18.25 -23.00
C SER A 215 12.41 17.16 -23.83
N ARG A 216 11.50 16.39 -23.22
CA ARG A 216 10.65 15.42 -23.95
C ARG A 216 9.65 16.08 -24.88
N LEU A 217 9.04 17.20 -24.46
CA LEU A 217 8.12 17.98 -25.28
C LEU A 217 8.84 18.64 -26.46
N GLU A 218 10.03 19.22 -26.22
CA GLU A 218 10.86 19.83 -27.28
C GLU A 218 11.33 18.78 -28.29
N LYS A 219 11.71 17.58 -27.82
CA LYS A 219 12.05 16.47 -28.71
C LYS A 219 10.84 16.01 -29.51
N ASN A 220 9.69 15.88 -28.87
CA ASN A 220 8.45 15.50 -29.54
C ASN A 220 7.97 16.60 -30.51
N GLN A 221 8.10 17.89 -30.15
CA GLN A 221 7.80 18.99 -31.06
C GLN A 221 8.75 19.04 -32.26
N ARG A 222 10.04 18.79 -32.05
CA ARG A 222 11.01 18.72 -33.13
C ARG A 222 10.74 17.54 -34.07
N ASP A 223 10.43 16.37 -33.50
CA ASP A 223 9.99 15.20 -34.28
C ASP A 223 8.67 15.43 -34.96
N TYR A 224 7.74 16.19 -34.38
CA TYR A 224 6.48 16.59 -34.98
C TYR A 224 6.71 17.55 -36.13
N VAL A 225 7.52 18.61 -35.93
CA VAL A 225 7.85 19.60 -37.00
C VAL A 225 8.57 18.92 -38.17
N LEU A 226 9.52 18.01 -37.88
CA LEU A 226 10.18 17.23 -38.93
C LEU A 226 9.21 16.32 -39.69
N ARG A 227 8.28 15.69 -38.97
CA ARG A 227 7.22 14.87 -39.59
C ARG A 227 6.26 15.74 -40.42
N GLU A 228 5.91 16.92 -39.92
CA GLU A 228 5.03 17.86 -40.63
C GLU A 228 5.74 18.47 -41.86
N GLN A 229 7.03 18.77 -41.75
CA GLN A 229 7.83 19.14 -42.93
C GLN A 229 7.95 18.01 -43.96
N MET A 230 8.17 16.77 -43.50
CA MET A 230 8.11 15.59 -44.37
C MET A 230 6.74 15.40 -44.99
N LYS A 231 5.66 15.69 -44.24
CA LYS A 231 4.28 15.60 -44.71
C LYS A 231 3.98 16.68 -45.78
N LEU A 232 4.39 17.93 -45.51
CA LEU A 232 4.25 19.03 -46.52
C LEU A 232 5.05 18.74 -47.78
N ILE A 233 6.25 18.20 -47.69
CA ILE A 233 7.06 17.78 -48.83
C ILE A 233 6.37 16.64 -49.59
N ARG A 234 5.72 15.72 -48.89
CA ARG A 234 4.96 14.62 -49.48
C ARG A 234 3.61 15.10 -50.12
N GLU A 235 2.93 16.06 -49.44
CA GLU A 235 1.73 16.72 -49.98
C GLU A 235 2.03 17.51 -51.27
N GLU A 236 3.19 18.17 -51.34
CA GLU A 236 3.64 18.85 -52.62
C GLU A 236 4.01 17.87 -53.74
N LEU A 237 4.44 16.63 -53.34
CA LEU A 237 4.74 15.59 -54.34
C LEU A 237 3.49 14.82 -54.82
N GLY A 238 2.31 15.02 -54.22
CA GLY A 238 1.01 14.58 -54.72
C GLY A 238 0.73 13.06 -54.70
N ASP A 239 1.57 12.24 -54.03
CA ASP A 239 1.59 10.79 -54.21
C ASP A 239 1.13 9.97 -52.99
N ASP A 240 0.96 10.59 -51.80
CA ASP A 240 0.93 9.83 -50.53
C ASP A 240 -0.46 9.24 -50.19
N MET A 241 -1.55 9.96 -50.46
CA MET A 241 -2.87 9.53 -50.00
C MET A 241 -3.48 8.43 -50.87
N GLN A 242 -3.23 8.49 -52.17
CA GLN A 242 -3.68 7.42 -53.07
C GLN A 242 -2.88 6.15 -52.84
N SER A 243 -1.59 6.26 -52.59
CA SER A 243 -0.70 5.14 -52.19
C SER A 243 -1.14 4.46 -50.91
N GLU A 244 -1.55 5.22 -49.84
CA GLU A 244 -2.09 4.68 -48.63
C GLU A 244 -3.42 3.96 -48.81
N ILE A 245 -4.29 4.50 -49.63
CA ILE A 245 -5.56 3.85 -49.94
C ILE A 245 -5.34 2.54 -50.69
N ASP A 246 -4.47 2.52 -51.67
CA ASP A 246 -4.13 1.34 -52.43
C ASP A 246 -3.46 0.26 -51.49
N GLU A 247 -2.67 0.71 -50.54
CA GLU A 247 -2.09 -0.17 -49.50
C GLU A 247 -3.16 -0.76 -48.58
N TYR A 248 -4.14 0.04 -48.14
CA TYR A 248 -5.25 -0.45 -47.33
C TYR A 248 -6.16 -1.40 -48.09
N GLU A 249 -6.49 -1.12 -49.36
CA GLU A 249 -7.27 -2.00 -50.19
C GLU A 249 -6.55 -3.36 -50.38
N LYS A 250 -5.25 -3.36 -50.63
CA LYS A 250 -4.44 -4.56 -50.72
C LYS A 250 -4.38 -5.34 -49.42
N LYS A 251 -4.16 -4.64 -48.29
CA LYS A 251 -4.19 -5.26 -46.94
C LYS A 251 -5.54 -5.90 -46.63
N LEU A 252 -6.64 -5.28 -47.10
CA LEU A 252 -8.00 -5.80 -46.92
C LEU A 252 -8.23 -7.09 -47.69
N GLU A 253 -7.74 -7.19 -48.94
CA GLU A 253 -7.81 -8.42 -49.73
C GLU A 253 -7.06 -9.58 -49.10
N GLU A 254 -5.88 -9.30 -48.53
CA GLU A 254 -5.03 -10.30 -47.83
C GLU A 254 -5.56 -10.64 -46.44
N LEU A 255 -6.42 -9.82 -45.84
CA LEU A 255 -6.90 -9.96 -44.46
C LEU A 255 -7.82 -11.17 -44.31
N LYS A 256 -7.41 -12.08 -43.44
CA LYS A 256 -8.25 -13.21 -42.96
C LYS A 256 -9.06 -12.80 -41.75
N ALA A 257 -10.21 -12.19 -41.94
CA ALA A 257 -11.11 -11.74 -40.90
C ALA A 257 -12.57 -12.12 -41.22
N PRO A 258 -13.46 -12.13 -40.20
CA PRO A 258 -14.90 -12.29 -40.39
C PRO A 258 -15.46 -11.22 -41.35
N ASP A 259 -16.52 -11.58 -42.10
CA ASP A 259 -17.13 -10.68 -43.11
C ASP A 259 -17.57 -9.32 -42.51
N VAL A 260 -18.10 -9.32 -41.30
CA VAL A 260 -18.49 -8.10 -40.55
C VAL A 260 -17.33 -7.13 -40.39
N VAL A 261 -16.11 -7.65 -40.15
CA VAL A 261 -14.89 -6.84 -40.00
C VAL A 261 -14.46 -6.26 -41.34
N LYS A 262 -14.52 -7.06 -42.41
CA LYS A 262 -14.20 -6.61 -43.78
C LYS A 262 -15.14 -5.53 -44.24
N GLU A 263 -16.45 -5.72 -44.07
CA GLU A 263 -17.46 -4.70 -44.39
C GLU A 263 -17.25 -3.39 -43.60
N LYS A 264 -16.86 -3.48 -42.34
CA LYS A 264 -16.54 -2.29 -41.53
C LYS A 264 -15.31 -1.57 -42.09
N LEU A 265 -14.24 -2.31 -42.40
CA LEU A 265 -13.01 -1.77 -42.96
C LEU A 265 -13.26 -1.11 -44.32
N GLU A 266 -14.03 -1.75 -45.23
CA GLU A 266 -14.41 -1.18 -46.50
C GLU A 266 -15.13 0.16 -46.34
N LYS A 267 -16.07 0.23 -45.42
CA LYS A 267 -16.79 1.48 -45.10
C LYS A 267 -15.87 2.57 -44.57
N GLU A 268 -14.95 2.22 -43.64
CA GLU A 268 -14.04 3.21 -43.07
C GLU A 268 -12.94 3.63 -44.04
N ILE A 269 -12.46 2.75 -44.95
CA ILE A 269 -11.54 3.09 -46.04
C ILE A 269 -12.25 4.03 -47.05
N SER A 270 -13.53 3.73 -47.36
CA SER A 270 -14.32 4.61 -48.23
C SER A 270 -14.53 6.01 -47.63
N ARG A 271 -14.75 6.08 -46.31
CA ARG A 271 -14.80 7.36 -45.56
C ARG A 271 -13.45 8.08 -45.56
N PHE A 272 -12.35 7.34 -45.34
CA PHE A 272 -11.01 7.88 -45.41
C PHE A 272 -10.72 8.49 -46.77
N LYS A 273 -11.14 7.82 -47.87
CA LYS A 273 -11.04 8.31 -49.26
C LYS A 273 -11.87 9.58 -49.50
N ALA A 274 -13.08 9.66 -48.88
CA ALA A 274 -13.97 10.82 -49.00
C ALA A 274 -13.55 12.02 -48.14
N SER A 275 -12.78 11.81 -47.05
CA SER A 275 -12.33 12.84 -46.08
C SER A 275 -11.06 13.56 -46.52
N ALA A 276 -10.59 13.37 -47.75
CA ALA A 276 -9.42 14.03 -48.32
C ALA A 276 -9.56 15.56 -48.28
N GLY A 277 -8.95 16.21 -47.29
CA GLY A 277 -8.98 17.67 -47.07
C GLY A 277 -9.22 18.11 -45.62
N ASN A 278 -9.66 17.23 -44.71
CA ASN A 278 -9.87 17.55 -43.29
C ASN A 278 -8.83 16.82 -42.42
N SER A 279 -7.72 17.47 -42.13
CA SER A 279 -6.52 16.85 -41.54
C SER A 279 -6.75 16.19 -40.18
N ALA A 280 -7.67 16.70 -39.35
CA ALA A 280 -7.94 16.15 -37.99
C ALA A 280 -8.76 14.84 -38.05
N GLU A 281 -9.80 14.80 -38.87
CA GLU A 281 -10.67 13.64 -39.07
C GLU A 281 -9.94 12.49 -39.77
N THR A 282 -9.13 12.82 -40.76
CA THR A 282 -8.28 11.86 -41.49
C THR A 282 -7.30 11.14 -40.56
N GLY A 283 -6.69 11.88 -39.60
CA GLY A 283 -5.79 11.27 -38.61
C GLY A 283 -6.50 10.27 -37.69
N VAL A 284 -7.71 10.57 -37.25
CA VAL A 284 -8.53 9.67 -36.42
C VAL A 284 -8.93 8.41 -37.17
N LEU A 285 -9.37 8.56 -38.42
CA LEU A 285 -9.74 7.46 -39.30
C LEU A 285 -8.56 6.55 -39.61
N ARG A 286 -7.38 7.13 -39.90
CA ARG A 286 -6.13 6.38 -40.11
C ARG A 286 -5.81 5.52 -38.92
N THR A 287 -5.73 6.11 -37.70
CA THR A 287 -5.44 5.39 -36.48
C THR A 287 -6.43 4.25 -36.20
N TYR A 288 -7.71 4.47 -36.53
CA TYR A 288 -8.75 3.46 -36.36
C TYR A 288 -8.58 2.31 -37.36
N ILE A 289 -8.35 2.59 -38.64
CA ILE A 289 -8.12 1.60 -39.70
C ILE A 289 -6.89 0.77 -39.38
N ASP A 290 -5.78 1.42 -38.98
CA ASP A 290 -4.55 0.73 -38.57
C ASP A 290 -4.81 -0.17 -37.39
N THR A 291 -5.53 0.29 -36.38
CA THR A 291 -5.90 -0.54 -35.20
C THR A 291 -6.71 -1.76 -35.61
N LEU A 292 -7.65 -1.65 -36.56
CA LEU A 292 -8.41 -2.79 -37.05
C LEU A 292 -7.54 -3.80 -37.80
N PHE A 293 -6.57 -3.34 -38.58
CA PHE A 293 -5.61 -4.23 -39.27
C PHE A 293 -4.64 -4.92 -38.33
N GLU A 294 -4.26 -4.27 -37.22
CA GLU A 294 -3.39 -4.86 -36.20
C GLU A 294 -4.07 -5.96 -35.39
N MET A 295 -5.39 -6.02 -35.38
CA MET A 295 -6.13 -7.02 -34.62
C MET A 295 -5.97 -8.41 -35.20
N PRO A 296 -5.68 -9.43 -34.39
CA PRO A 296 -5.47 -10.80 -34.85
C PRO A 296 -6.78 -11.58 -35.07
N TRP A 297 -7.60 -11.17 -36.01
CA TRP A 297 -8.96 -11.70 -36.23
C TRP A 297 -9.04 -13.21 -36.41
N SER A 298 -8.06 -13.83 -37.07
CA SER A 298 -8.05 -15.27 -37.35
C SER A 298 -6.73 -15.96 -37.06
N LYS A 299 -5.69 -15.21 -36.70
CA LYS A 299 -4.33 -15.73 -36.46
C LYS A 299 -4.24 -16.40 -35.12
N THR A 300 -3.92 -17.70 -35.10
CA THR A 300 -3.78 -18.50 -33.86
C THR A 300 -2.37 -19.03 -33.70
N SER A 301 -1.90 -19.17 -32.47
CA SER A 301 -0.71 -19.94 -32.11
C SER A 301 -1.05 -21.44 -32.07
N ARG A 302 -0.07 -22.29 -32.42
CA ARG A 302 -0.21 -23.75 -32.27
C ARG A 302 0.05 -24.14 -30.81
N ASP A 303 -0.95 -24.69 -30.17
CA ASP A 303 -0.86 -25.12 -28.77
C ASP A 303 -0.05 -26.41 -28.65
N ASN A 304 0.81 -26.45 -27.62
CA ASN A 304 1.45 -27.68 -27.20
C ASN A 304 0.44 -28.55 -26.43
N LYS A 305 0.19 -29.76 -26.89
CA LYS A 305 -0.78 -30.71 -26.29
C LYS A 305 -0.12 -31.73 -25.36
N ASN A 306 1.19 -31.67 -25.18
CA ASN A 306 1.94 -32.64 -24.38
C ASN A 306 1.98 -32.18 -22.91
N ILE A 307 1.22 -32.86 -22.06
CA ILE A 307 1.15 -32.58 -20.61
C ILE A 307 2.49 -32.87 -19.91
N ASP A 308 3.22 -33.90 -20.31
CA ASP A 308 4.52 -34.23 -19.70
C ASP A 308 5.54 -33.10 -19.94
N LYS A 309 5.53 -32.53 -21.16
CA LYS A 309 6.34 -31.36 -21.47
C LYS A 309 5.93 -30.14 -20.63
N ALA A 310 4.62 -29.93 -20.42
CA ALA A 310 4.13 -28.88 -19.56
C ALA A 310 4.58 -29.08 -18.09
N ALA A 311 4.47 -30.30 -17.59
CA ALA A 311 4.95 -30.68 -16.26
C ALA A 311 6.46 -30.43 -16.10
N LYS A 312 7.25 -30.78 -17.10
CA LYS A 312 8.70 -30.52 -17.10
C LYS A 312 9.01 -29.03 -17.02
N ILE A 313 8.35 -28.19 -17.84
CA ILE A 313 8.55 -26.75 -17.85
C ILE A 313 8.17 -26.12 -16.50
N LEU A 314 7.05 -26.53 -15.92
CA LEU A 314 6.62 -26.02 -14.61
C LEU A 314 7.61 -26.40 -13.50
N ARG A 315 8.22 -27.59 -13.55
CA ARG A 315 9.26 -28.02 -12.60
C ARG A 315 10.58 -27.27 -12.80
N GLU A 316 10.97 -27.01 -14.04
CA GLU A 316 12.17 -26.24 -14.36
C GLU A 316 12.08 -24.79 -13.94
N ASP A 317 10.89 -24.17 -14.04
CA ASP A 317 10.69 -22.74 -13.75
C ASP A 317 10.41 -22.45 -12.27
N HIS A 318 9.91 -23.42 -11.52
CA HIS A 318 9.47 -23.23 -10.14
C HIS A 318 9.92 -24.38 -9.25
N TYR A 319 10.62 -24.06 -8.19
CA TYR A 319 10.93 -25.01 -7.12
C TYR A 319 9.72 -25.20 -6.19
N GLY A 320 9.51 -26.42 -5.70
CA GLY A 320 8.39 -26.73 -4.80
C GLY A 320 7.01 -26.57 -5.47
N LEU A 321 6.02 -26.15 -4.71
CA LEU A 321 4.63 -25.90 -5.17
C LEU A 321 3.97 -27.13 -5.85
N GLU A 322 4.27 -28.36 -5.40
CA GLU A 322 3.82 -29.57 -6.10
C GLU A 322 2.29 -29.66 -6.22
N LYS A 323 1.53 -29.34 -5.16
CA LYS A 323 0.06 -29.31 -5.20
C LYS A 323 -0.47 -28.28 -6.23
N VAL A 324 0.17 -27.09 -6.31
CA VAL A 324 -0.20 -26.04 -7.27
C VAL A 324 0.08 -26.51 -8.70
N LYS A 325 1.25 -27.12 -8.95
CA LYS A 325 1.60 -27.67 -10.26
C LYS A 325 0.65 -28.77 -10.70
N GLU A 326 0.28 -29.67 -9.78
CA GLU A 326 -0.67 -30.75 -10.03
C GLU A 326 -2.03 -30.21 -10.44
N ARG A 327 -2.60 -29.27 -9.67
CA ARG A 327 -3.86 -28.60 -10.01
C ARG A 327 -3.80 -27.88 -11.36
N ILE A 328 -2.68 -27.20 -11.67
CA ILE A 328 -2.50 -26.57 -12.98
C ILE A 328 -2.49 -27.64 -14.09
N LEU A 329 -1.83 -28.77 -13.90
CA LEU A 329 -1.79 -29.85 -14.90
C LEU A 329 -3.16 -30.51 -15.08
N GLU A 330 -3.93 -30.70 -14.00
CA GLU A 330 -5.32 -31.16 -14.06
C GLU A 330 -6.17 -30.19 -14.90
N PHE A 331 -6.12 -28.89 -14.57
CA PHE A 331 -6.81 -27.84 -15.32
C PHE A 331 -6.45 -27.85 -16.82
N LEU A 332 -5.14 -27.93 -17.14
CA LEU A 332 -4.68 -27.99 -18.52
C LEU A 332 -5.14 -29.27 -19.23
N SER A 333 -5.20 -30.38 -18.52
CA SER A 333 -5.68 -31.66 -19.07
C SER A 333 -7.16 -31.62 -19.44
N VAL A 334 -8.00 -31.05 -18.55
CA VAL A 334 -9.42 -30.83 -18.82
C VAL A 334 -9.60 -29.95 -20.06
N ARG A 335 -8.87 -28.82 -20.12
CA ARG A 335 -8.94 -27.88 -21.25
C ARG A 335 -8.53 -28.53 -22.59
N LEU A 336 -7.57 -29.45 -22.58
CA LEU A 336 -7.14 -30.17 -23.80
C LEU A 336 -8.18 -31.22 -24.26
N LEU A 337 -8.95 -31.77 -23.32
CA LEU A 337 -10.00 -32.76 -23.61
C LEU A 337 -11.31 -32.12 -24.07
N THR A 338 -11.71 -31.02 -23.48
CA THR A 338 -13.03 -30.40 -23.71
C THR A 338 -13.14 -29.62 -25.03
N LYS A 339 -12.06 -29.35 -25.74
CA LYS A 339 -11.99 -28.66 -27.06
C LYS A 339 -12.79 -27.35 -27.21
N LYS A 340 -13.55 -26.90 -26.22
CA LYS A 340 -14.34 -25.64 -26.19
C LYS A 340 -14.17 -24.94 -24.85
N GLY A 341 -14.29 -23.61 -24.89
CA GLY A 341 -13.96 -22.65 -23.86
C GLY A 341 -14.75 -22.64 -22.55
N ASP A 342 -15.43 -23.71 -22.17
CA ASP A 342 -16.18 -23.82 -20.91
C ASP A 342 -15.31 -24.14 -19.69
N SER A 343 -14.00 -23.95 -19.79
CA SER A 343 -13.11 -24.13 -18.63
C SER A 343 -13.22 -22.93 -17.69
N PRO A 344 -13.30 -23.14 -16.38
CA PRO A 344 -13.28 -22.06 -15.40
C PRO A 344 -11.98 -21.25 -15.55
N ILE A 345 -11.97 -20.04 -15.04
CA ILE A 345 -10.82 -19.15 -15.09
C ILE A 345 -9.88 -19.54 -13.96
N LEU A 346 -8.61 -19.72 -14.26
CA LEU A 346 -7.62 -20.02 -13.23
C LEU A 346 -7.29 -18.77 -12.42
N CYS A 347 -7.55 -18.78 -11.12
CA CYS A 347 -7.20 -17.68 -10.21
C CYS A 347 -6.11 -18.12 -9.22
N LEU A 348 -4.94 -17.50 -9.31
CA LEU A 348 -3.81 -17.74 -8.42
C LEU A 348 -3.86 -16.76 -7.25
N VAL A 349 -4.12 -17.25 -6.04
CA VAL A 349 -4.30 -16.43 -4.85
C VAL A 349 -3.20 -16.69 -3.84
N GLY A 350 -2.69 -15.65 -3.20
CA GLY A 350 -1.68 -15.80 -2.14
C GLY A 350 -0.85 -14.54 -1.91
N PRO A 351 0.06 -14.56 -0.94
CA PRO A 351 0.86 -13.40 -0.57
C PRO A 351 1.69 -12.83 -1.73
N PRO A 352 2.09 -11.56 -1.66
CA PRO A 352 2.95 -10.95 -2.66
C PRO A 352 4.32 -11.63 -2.70
N GLY A 353 4.90 -11.77 -3.91
CA GLY A 353 6.23 -12.34 -4.08
C GLY A 353 6.30 -13.86 -4.12
N THR A 354 5.17 -14.57 -4.09
CA THR A 354 5.11 -16.06 -4.16
C THR A 354 5.10 -16.61 -5.59
N GLY A 355 5.36 -15.79 -6.59
CA GLY A 355 5.56 -16.26 -7.97
C GLY A 355 4.29 -16.38 -8.82
N LYS A 356 3.13 -15.85 -8.41
CA LYS A 356 1.86 -15.90 -9.15
C LYS A 356 2.01 -15.50 -10.63
N THR A 357 2.56 -14.33 -10.87
CA THR A 357 2.79 -13.80 -12.24
C THR A 357 3.80 -14.65 -13.04
N SER A 358 4.80 -15.24 -12.39
CA SER A 358 5.77 -16.11 -13.06
C SER A 358 5.16 -17.46 -13.43
N ILE A 359 4.30 -18.01 -12.57
CA ILE A 359 3.55 -19.26 -12.87
C ILE A 359 2.69 -19.06 -14.12
N ALA A 360 1.94 -17.95 -14.23
CA ALA A 360 1.13 -17.66 -15.42
C ALA A 360 1.98 -17.59 -16.69
N ARG A 361 3.18 -17.01 -16.62
CA ARG A 361 4.13 -16.98 -17.74
C ARG A 361 4.63 -18.39 -18.10
N SER A 362 4.89 -19.22 -17.10
CA SER A 362 5.32 -20.60 -17.32
C SER A 362 4.23 -21.46 -17.92
N ILE A 363 2.95 -21.23 -17.56
CA ILE A 363 1.80 -21.87 -18.21
C ILE A 363 1.76 -21.48 -19.70
N ALA A 364 1.94 -20.20 -20.04
CA ALA A 364 1.97 -19.75 -21.42
C ALA A 364 3.13 -20.40 -22.20
N ARG A 365 4.33 -20.51 -21.60
CA ARG A 365 5.48 -21.21 -22.18
C ARG A 365 5.20 -22.70 -22.37
N ALA A 366 4.58 -23.33 -21.39
CA ALA A 366 4.23 -24.76 -21.42
C ALA A 366 3.25 -25.09 -22.55
N LEU A 367 2.27 -24.23 -22.77
CA LEU A 367 1.29 -24.34 -23.86
C LEU A 367 1.79 -23.81 -25.21
N ASN A 368 2.99 -23.23 -25.27
CA ASN A 368 3.51 -22.53 -26.45
C ASN A 368 2.58 -21.40 -26.94
N LYS A 369 1.90 -20.71 -26.02
CA LYS A 369 1.02 -19.56 -26.29
C LYS A 369 1.75 -18.24 -26.11
N LYS A 370 1.31 -17.22 -26.84
CA LYS A 370 1.72 -15.83 -26.56
C LYS A 370 1.18 -15.41 -25.20
N TYR A 371 1.94 -14.59 -24.49
CA TYR A 371 1.62 -14.13 -23.14
C TYR A 371 1.44 -12.62 -23.11
N VAL A 372 0.35 -12.18 -22.55
CA VAL A 372 0.06 -10.76 -22.29
C VAL A 372 -0.29 -10.59 -20.83
N ARG A 373 0.24 -9.54 -20.20
CA ARG A 373 -0.09 -9.15 -18.83
C ARG A 373 -0.89 -7.86 -18.83
N ILE A 374 -2.06 -7.87 -18.22
CA ILE A 374 -2.91 -6.72 -18.00
C ILE A 374 -2.95 -6.48 -16.49
N SER A 375 -2.37 -5.37 -16.03
CA SER A 375 -2.44 -4.98 -14.63
C SER A 375 -3.78 -4.29 -14.37
N LEU A 376 -4.57 -4.83 -13.44
CA LEU A 376 -5.85 -4.28 -13.03
C LEU A 376 -5.74 -3.39 -11.79
N GLY A 377 -4.58 -3.37 -11.13
CA GLY A 377 -4.32 -2.49 -9.99
C GLY A 377 -4.38 -1.01 -10.42
N GLY A 378 -5.30 -0.26 -9.81
CA GLY A 378 -5.52 1.15 -10.13
C GLY A 378 -6.44 1.42 -11.32
N VAL A 379 -7.15 0.41 -11.81
CA VAL A 379 -8.23 0.58 -12.79
C VAL A 379 -9.50 1.01 -12.05
N HIS A 380 -10.05 2.16 -12.44
CA HIS A 380 -11.21 2.78 -11.81
C HIS A 380 -12.39 2.98 -12.79
N ASP A 381 -12.16 2.84 -14.10
CA ASP A 381 -13.14 3.12 -15.15
C ASP A 381 -13.36 1.88 -16.01
N GLU A 382 -14.64 1.55 -16.25
CA GLU A 382 -15.05 0.50 -17.20
C GLU A 382 -14.44 0.72 -18.59
N ALA A 383 -14.29 1.97 -19.01
CA ALA A 383 -13.71 2.33 -20.30
C ALA A 383 -12.25 1.87 -20.45
N GLU A 384 -11.52 1.65 -19.36
CA GLU A 384 -10.17 1.06 -19.47
C GLU A 384 -10.23 -0.41 -19.93
N ILE A 385 -11.29 -1.14 -19.62
CA ILE A 385 -11.47 -2.54 -20.04
C ILE A 385 -12.08 -2.61 -21.43
N ARG A 386 -13.18 -1.84 -21.67
CA ARG A 386 -14.00 -1.88 -22.87
C ARG A 386 -13.62 -0.84 -23.93
N GLY A 387 -12.66 0.06 -23.65
CA GLY A 387 -12.31 1.15 -24.55
C GLY A 387 -13.26 2.34 -24.49
N HIS A 388 -12.77 3.48 -24.98
CA HIS A 388 -13.53 4.72 -25.05
C HIS A 388 -14.29 4.79 -26.39
N ARG A 389 -15.46 5.42 -26.40
CA ARG A 389 -16.17 5.66 -27.66
C ARG A 389 -15.32 6.52 -28.58
N ARG A 390 -15.21 6.16 -29.86
CA ARG A 390 -14.38 6.81 -30.87
C ARG A 390 -14.63 8.31 -31.02
N THR A 391 -15.80 8.80 -30.63
CA THR A 391 -16.17 10.21 -30.71
C THR A 391 -15.42 11.13 -29.76
N TYR A 392 -14.74 10.59 -28.77
CA TYR A 392 -13.96 11.37 -27.81
C TYR A 392 -12.53 11.61 -28.31
N ILE A 393 -12.02 12.83 -28.07
CA ILE A 393 -10.61 13.15 -28.36
C ILE A 393 -9.71 12.29 -27.44
N GLY A 394 -8.76 11.57 -28.03
CA GLY A 394 -7.89 10.67 -27.29
C GLY A 394 -8.50 9.28 -27.00
N ALA A 395 -9.62 8.93 -27.65
CA ALA A 395 -10.20 7.60 -27.54
C ALA A 395 -9.19 6.52 -27.94
N MET A 396 -9.18 5.42 -27.21
CA MET A 396 -8.30 4.27 -27.45
C MET A 396 -9.03 2.96 -27.16
N PRO A 397 -8.58 1.84 -27.75
CA PRO A 397 -9.11 0.52 -27.44
C PRO A 397 -8.92 0.17 -25.96
N GLY A 398 -9.82 -0.66 -25.43
CA GLY A 398 -9.70 -1.19 -24.09
C GLY A 398 -8.47 -2.09 -23.91
N ARG A 399 -8.10 -2.32 -22.68
CA ARG A 399 -6.91 -3.12 -22.32
C ARG A 399 -7.00 -4.56 -22.86
N ILE A 400 -8.21 -5.12 -23.00
CA ILE A 400 -8.42 -6.46 -23.56
C ILE A 400 -8.12 -6.47 -25.07
N ALA A 401 -8.70 -5.53 -25.81
CA ALA A 401 -8.46 -5.41 -27.24
C ALA A 401 -6.99 -5.07 -27.56
N SER A 402 -6.42 -4.10 -26.84
CA SER A 402 -4.99 -3.77 -26.93
C SER A 402 -4.10 -4.96 -26.61
N GLY A 403 -4.48 -5.77 -25.60
CA GLY A 403 -3.78 -7.00 -25.26
C GLY A 403 -3.78 -8.03 -26.40
N LEU A 404 -4.89 -8.18 -27.12
CA LEU A 404 -4.97 -9.06 -28.30
C LEU A 404 -4.09 -8.55 -29.45
N SER A 405 -4.13 -7.23 -29.76
CA SER A 405 -3.25 -6.63 -30.75
C SER A 405 -1.78 -6.89 -30.43
N HIS A 406 -1.34 -6.60 -29.20
CA HIS A 406 0.04 -6.87 -28.75
C HIS A 406 0.44 -8.36 -28.81
N ALA A 407 -0.48 -9.26 -28.54
CA ALA A 407 -0.24 -10.71 -28.65
C ALA A 407 -0.03 -11.12 -30.13
N GLY A 408 -0.69 -10.46 -31.06
CA GLY A 408 -0.70 -10.77 -32.48
C GLY A 408 -1.32 -12.13 -32.81
N VAL A 409 -2.07 -12.73 -31.88
CA VAL A 409 -2.80 -13.99 -32.01
C VAL A 409 -4.12 -13.94 -31.27
N LYS A 410 -5.13 -14.67 -31.75
CA LYS A 410 -6.48 -14.75 -31.19
C LYS A 410 -6.53 -15.55 -29.86
N ASN A 411 -5.59 -16.49 -29.67
CA ASN A 411 -5.60 -17.45 -28.56
C ASN A 411 -4.44 -17.28 -27.56
N PRO A 412 -4.11 -16.07 -27.07
CA PRO A 412 -3.04 -15.87 -26.13
C PRO A 412 -3.41 -16.39 -24.72
N VAL A 413 -2.42 -16.39 -23.82
CA VAL A 413 -2.66 -16.37 -22.38
C VAL A 413 -2.70 -14.90 -21.94
N MET A 414 -3.82 -14.48 -21.38
CA MET A 414 -3.98 -13.16 -20.77
C MET A 414 -3.96 -13.27 -19.26
N LEU A 415 -2.98 -12.65 -18.64
CA LEU A 415 -2.90 -12.52 -17.19
C LEU A 415 -3.58 -11.24 -16.75
N LEU A 416 -4.64 -11.38 -15.97
CA LEU A 416 -5.31 -10.30 -15.25
C LEU A 416 -4.67 -10.18 -13.86
N ASP A 417 -3.67 -9.31 -13.75
CA ASP A 417 -2.86 -9.21 -12.54
C ASP A 417 -3.46 -8.24 -11.53
N GLU A 418 -3.48 -8.63 -10.25
CA GLU A 418 -4.02 -7.84 -9.13
C GLU A 418 -5.52 -7.51 -9.27
N ILE A 419 -6.36 -8.52 -9.58
CA ILE A 419 -7.81 -8.35 -9.72
C ILE A 419 -8.50 -7.91 -8.40
N ASP A 420 -7.89 -8.20 -7.27
CA ASP A 420 -8.33 -7.79 -5.94
C ASP A 420 -8.15 -6.29 -5.65
N LYS A 421 -7.44 -5.57 -6.51
CA LYS A 421 -7.19 -4.13 -6.39
C LYS A 421 -8.02 -3.27 -7.35
N VAL A 422 -8.98 -3.87 -8.02
CA VAL A 422 -9.97 -3.14 -8.82
C VAL A 422 -10.89 -2.39 -7.87
N SER A 423 -11.03 -1.08 -8.04
CA SER A 423 -11.93 -0.28 -7.21
C SER A 423 -13.35 -0.24 -7.79
N THR A 424 -14.32 -0.12 -6.88
CA THR A 424 -15.74 0.08 -7.19
C THR A 424 -16.09 1.53 -6.94
N ASP A 425 -15.67 2.44 -7.81
CA ASP A 425 -16.01 3.85 -7.70
C ASP A 425 -17.26 4.21 -8.53
N TYR A 426 -17.87 5.36 -8.21
CA TYR A 426 -19.11 5.90 -8.77
C TYR A 426 -19.14 6.07 -10.32
N LYS A 427 -18.06 5.83 -11.04
CA LYS A 427 -17.94 6.10 -12.49
C LYS A 427 -18.11 4.91 -13.43
N GLY A 428 -18.49 3.76 -12.93
CA GLY A 428 -18.72 2.57 -13.73
C GLY A 428 -18.37 1.28 -13.00
N ASP A 429 -19.06 0.20 -13.32
CA ASP A 429 -18.82 -1.09 -12.70
C ASP A 429 -17.77 -1.88 -13.51
N THR A 430 -16.51 -1.66 -13.20
CA THR A 430 -15.38 -2.36 -13.81
C THR A 430 -15.51 -3.88 -13.66
N PHE A 431 -16.12 -4.37 -12.57
CA PHE A 431 -16.36 -5.79 -12.38
C PHE A 431 -17.41 -6.33 -13.33
N SER A 432 -18.46 -5.56 -13.70
CA SER A 432 -19.43 -5.96 -14.72
C SER A 432 -18.75 -6.11 -16.10
N ALA A 433 -17.83 -5.23 -16.46
CA ALA A 433 -17.06 -5.38 -17.69
C ALA A 433 -16.17 -6.65 -17.66
N LEU A 434 -15.55 -6.95 -16.52
CA LEU A 434 -14.77 -8.17 -16.35
C LEU A 434 -15.64 -9.43 -16.37
N LEU A 435 -16.86 -9.38 -15.83
CA LEU A 435 -17.81 -10.49 -15.92
C LEU A 435 -18.10 -10.85 -17.37
N GLU A 436 -18.37 -9.88 -18.25
CA GLU A 436 -18.59 -10.14 -19.68
C GLU A 436 -17.37 -10.75 -20.38
N VAL A 437 -16.17 -10.25 -20.05
CA VAL A 437 -14.91 -10.79 -20.60
C VAL A 437 -14.67 -12.23 -20.17
N LEU A 438 -15.02 -12.56 -18.92
CA LEU A 438 -14.68 -13.81 -18.27
C LEU A 438 -15.81 -14.85 -18.35
N ASP A 439 -17.00 -14.47 -18.75
CA ASP A 439 -18.12 -15.38 -18.92
C ASP A 439 -18.02 -16.12 -20.26
N SER A 440 -17.90 -17.44 -20.24
CA SER A 440 -17.79 -18.27 -21.45
C SER A 440 -19.02 -18.18 -22.36
N GLU A 441 -20.21 -17.84 -21.84
CA GLU A 441 -21.42 -17.66 -22.63
C GLU A 441 -21.45 -16.31 -23.37
N GLN A 442 -20.77 -15.28 -22.83
CA GLN A 442 -20.80 -13.90 -23.35
C GLN A 442 -19.52 -13.50 -24.08
N ASN A 443 -18.36 -14.04 -23.67
CA ASN A 443 -17.04 -13.60 -24.15
C ASN A 443 -16.79 -13.82 -25.65
N SER A 444 -17.56 -14.72 -26.30
CA SER A 444 -17.50 -14.92 -27.75
C SER A 444 -18.02 -13.72 -28.55
N LYS A 445 -18.75 -12.82 -27.90
CA LYS A 445 -19.34 -11.61 -28.49
C LYS A 445 -18.95 -10.34 -27.76
N PHE A 446 -17.83 -10.36 -27.02
CA PHE A 446 -17.33 -9.19 -26.31
C PHE A 446 -17.20 -8.00 -27.26
N ARG A 447 -17.68 -6.83 -26.85
CA ARG A 447 -17.65 -5.64 -27.67
C ARG A 447 -16.81 -4.54 -27.03
N ASP A 448 -15.72 -4.19 -27.71
CA ASP A 448 -14.93 -3.02 -27.37
C ASP A 448 -15.60 -1.76 -27.96
N ASN A 449 -15.72 -0.70 -27.14
CA ASN A 449 -16.41 0.54 -27.53
C ASN A 449 -15.64 1.34 -28.58
N TYR A 450 -14.31 1.19 -28.67
CA TYR A 450 -13.50 1.85 -29.68
C TYR A 450 -13.58 1.11 -31.01
N LEU A 451 -13.45 -0.21 -30.99
CA LEU A 451 -13.48 -1.02 -32.20
C LEU A 451 -14.90 -1.14 -32.78
N GLU A 452 -15.92 -1.09 -31.93
CA GLU A 452 -17.34 -1.27 -32.30
C GLU A 452 -17.67 -2.59 -33.01
N LEU A 453 -16.77 -3.56 -32.91
CA LEU A 453 -16.86 -4.88 -33.51
C LEU A 453 -16.85 -5.96 -32.42
N PRO A 454 -17.55 -7.09 -32.61
CA PRO A 454 -17.47 -8.19 -31.68
C PRO A 454 -16.10 -8.88 -31.76
N LEU A 455 -15.47 -9.05 -30.61
CA LEU A 455 -14.25 -9.81 -30.41
C LEU A 455 -14.60 -11.16 -29.80
N ASP A 456 -14.16 -12.22 -30.44
CA ASP A 456 -14.30 -13.58 -29.91
C ASP A 456 -13.11 -13.91 -28.98
N LEU A 457 -13.38 -13.89 -27.67
CA LEU A 457 -12.41 -14.17 -26.62
C LEU A 457 -12.42 -15.64 -26.16
N SER A 458 -13.24 -16.52 -26.76
CA SER A 458 -13.41 -17.91 -26.35
C SER A 458 -12.16 -18.76 -26.40
N ASP A 459 -11.20 -18.41 -27.29
CA ASP A 459 -9.91 -19.09 -27.43
C ASP A 459 -8.82 -18.53 -26.49
N VAL A 460 -9.10 -17.41 -25.80
CA VAL A 460 -8.16 -16.79 -24.86
C VAL A 460 -8.14 -17.61 -23.58
N LEU A 461 -6.93 -17.86 -23.06
CA LEU A 461 -6.77 -18.43 -21.72
C LEU A 461 -6.59 -17.30 -20.71
N PHE A 462 -7.64 -16.98 -19.97
CA PHE A 462 -7.55 -16.03 -18.88
C PHE A 462 -6.98 -16.67 -17.62
N ILE A 463 -6.03 -16.00 -17.01
CA ILE A 463 -5.49 -16.33 -15.68
C ILE A 463 -5.58 -15.07 -14.85
N ALA A 464 -6.16 -15.16 -13.66
CA ALA A 464 -6.22 -14.05 -12.72
C ALA A 464 -5.19 -14.24 -11.59
N THR A 465 -4.72 -13.13 -11.01
CA THR A 465 -3.97 -13.17 -9.75
C THR A 465 -4.61 -12.24 -8.73
N ALA A 466 -4.60 -12.67 -7.47
CA ALA A 466 -5.05 -11.88 -6.34
C ALA A 466 -4.14 -12.10 -5.13
N ASN A 467 -4.08 -11.13 -4.23
CA ASN A 467 -3.46 -11.33 -2.92
C ASN A 467 -4.50 -11.80 -1.89
N SER A 468 -5.74 -11.34 -2.02
CA SER A 468 -6.88 -11.73 -1.19
C SER A 468 -8.14 -11.92 -2.03
N LEU A 469 -9.05 -12.76 -1.56
CA LEU A 469 -10.36 -12.96 -2.19
C LEU A 469 -11.44 -12.03 -1.64
N SER A 470 -11.17 -11.35 -0.53
CA SER A 470 -12.17 -10.59 0.24
C SER A 470 -12.80 -9.42 -0.53
N THR A 471 -12.08 -8.83 -1.48
CA THR A 471 -12.54 -7.68 -2.28
C THR A 471 -13.14 -8.09 -3.63
N ILE A 472 -13.05 -9.36 -4.00
CA ILE A 472 -13.56 -9.85 -5.29
C ILE A 472 -15.04 -10.22 -5.13
N PRO A 473 -15.94 -9.70 -5.99
CA PRO A 473 -17.35 -10.03 -5.94
C PRO A 473 -17.61 -11.52 -6.16
N ARG A 474 -18.57 -12.07 -5.42
CA ARG A 474 -18.98 -13.49 -5.53
C ARG A 474 -19.26 -13.98 -6.95
N PRO A 475 -19.99 -13.22 -7.81
CA PRO A 475 -20.25 -13.67 -9.18
C PRO A 475 -18.99 -13.93 -10.02
N LEU A 476 -17.89 -13.23 -9.71
CA LEU A 476 -16.59 -13.51 -10.35
C LEU A 476 -15.92 -14.75 -9.74
N LEU A 477 -15.97 -14.89 -8.41
CA LEU A 477 -15.39 -16.04 -7.71
C LEU A 477 -16.04 -17.35 -8.16
N ASP A 478 -17.35 -17.36 -8.38
CA ASP A 478 -18.10 -18.55 -8.84
C ASP A 478 -17.65 -19.04 -10.23
N ARG A 479 -17.01 -18.19 -11.02
CA ARG A 479 -16.44 -18.52 -12.36
C ARG A 479 -14.96 -18.88 -12.33
N MET A 480 -14.34 -18.81 -11.16
CA MET A 480 -12.90 -19.00 -10.99
C MET A 480 -12.57 -20.32 -10.32
N GLU A 481 -11.60 -21.02 -10.86
CA GLU A 481 -10.93 -22.10 -10.14
C GLU A 481 -9.78 -21.49 -9.32
N ILE A 482 -9.97 -21.49 -8.01
CA ILE A 482 -9.02 -20.87 -7.07
C ILE A 482 -7.92 -21.86 -6.75
N ILE A 483 -6.67 -21.44 -7.00
CA ILE A 483 -5.47 -22.14 -6.57
C ILE A 483 -4.72 -21.26 -5.58
N GLU A 484 -4.67 -21.72 -4.34
CA GLU A 484 -3.94 -21.02 -3.29
C GLU A 484 -2.45 -21.30 -3.36
N ILE A 485 -1.67 -20.24 -3.38
CA ILE A 485 -0.21 -20.27 -3.34
C ILE A 485 0.24 -19.83 -1.96
N ASN A 486 0.75 -20.76 -1.20
CA ASN A 486 1.16 -20.56 0.16
C ASN A 486 2.50 -19.81 0.28
N THR A 487 2.82 -19.39 1.50
CA THR A 487 4.11 -18.85 1.93
C THR A 487 5.22 -19.89 1.72
N TYR A 488 6.38 -19.46 1.23
CA TYR A 488 7.54 -20.31 1.10
C TYR A 488 8.21 -20.61 2.44
N THR A 489 8.68 -21.85 2.61
CA THR A 489 9.59 -22.23 3.70
C THR A 489 10.98 -21.62 3.47
N GLN A 490 11.82 -21.61 4.52
CA GLN A 490 13.21 -21.13 4.38
C GLN A 490 14.00 -21.96 3.36
N ASN A 491 13.80 -23.27 3.34
CA ASN A 491 14.45 -24.18 2.42
C ASN A 491 13.98 -23.94 0.98
N GLU A 492 12.67 -23.74 0.76
CA GLU A 492 12.16 -23.35 -0.56
C GLU A 492 12.77 -22.02 -1.04
N LYS A 493 12.86 -20.99 -0.16
CA LYS A 493 13.51 -19.73 -0.49
C LYS A 493 14.98 -19.88 -0.84
N LEU A 494 15.71 -20.76 -0.12
CA LEU A 494 17.11 -21.08 -0.40
C LEU A 494 17.26 -21.67 -1.80
N HIS A 495 16.44 -22.69 -2.14
CA HIS A 495 16.47 -23.32 -3.46
C HIS A 495 16.07 -22.35 -4.57
N ILE A 496 15.00 -21.58 -4.39
CA ILE A 496 14.57 -20.54 -5.34
C ILE A 496 15.70 -19.51 -5.57
N ALA A 497 16.39 -19.11 -4.51
CA ALA A 497 17.53 -18.20 -4.63
C ALA A 497 18.65 -18.78 -5.50
N LYS A 498 19.03 -20.04 -5.24
CA LYS A 498 20.14 -20.73 -5.95
C LYS A 498 19.80 -21.04 -7.39
N GLU A 499 18.62 -21.58 -7.65
CA GLU A 499 18.25 -22.11 -8.95
C GLU A 499 17.76 -21.01 -9.92
N HIS A 500 17.19 -19.91 -9.38
CA HIS A 500 16.54 -18.91 -10.23
C HIS A 500 17.01 -17.47 -9.97
N LEU A 501 17.04 -16.99 -8.69
CA LEU A 501 17.20 -15.57 -8.44
C LEU A 501 18.64 -15.09 -8.63
N ILE A 502 19.64 -15.86 -8.18
CA ILE A 502 21.05 -15.48 -8.28
C ILE A 502 21.44 -15.33 -9.75
N GLU A 503 21.14 -16.33 -10.58
CA GLU A 503 21.44 -16.26 -12.01
C GLU A 503 20.74 -15.09 -12.70
N LYS A 504 19.45 -14.89 -12.39
CA LYS A 504 18.66 -13.77 -12.91
C LYS A 504 19.28 -12.42 -12.55
N GLN A 505 19.66 -12.24 -11.27
CA GLN A 505 20.26 -10.99 -10.81
C GLN A 505 21.68 -10.76 -11.34
N MET A 506 22.47 -11.81 -11.47
CA MET A 506 23.79 -11.73 -12.09
C MET A 506 23.69 -11.30 -13.55
N LYS A 507 22.79 -11.89 -14.34
CA LYS A 507 22.53 -11.49 -15.73
C LYS A 507 22.06 -10.04 -15.84
N ALA A 508 21.13 -9.64 -14.99
CA ALA A 508 20.60 -8.27 -14.96
C ALA A 508 21.65 -7.21 -14.62
N ASN A 509 22.67 -7.56 -13.83
CA ASN A 509 23.75 -6.66 -13.41
C ASN A 509 25.07 -6.88 -14.18
N GLY A 510 25.07 -7.68 -15.27
CA GLY A 510 26.23 -7.90 -16.13
C GLY A 510 27.35 -8.73 -15.50
N ILE A 511 27.07 -9.53 -14.48
CA ILE A 511 28.04 -10.35 -13.76
C ILE A 511 28.06 -11.77 -14.36
N LYS A 512 29.25 -12.29 -14.66
CA LYS A 512 29.43 -13.66 -15.16
C LYS A 512 29.39 -14.67 -14.00
N ALA A 513 28.97 -15.90 -14.26
CA ALA A 513 28.80 -16.95 -13.25
C ALA A 513 30.08 -17.24 -12.40
N LYS A 514 31.27 -17.02 -12.94
CA LYS A 514 32.53 -17.21 -12.20
C LYS A 514 32.95 -16.00 -11.34
N GLN A 515 32.27 -14.88 -11.45
CA GLN A 515 32.65 -13.62 -10.76
C GLN A 515 32.03 -13.43 -9.40
N LEU A 516 30.91 -14.12 -9.11
CA LEU A 516 30.24 -14.05 -7.83
C LEU A 516 29.88 -15.46 -7.33
N THR A 517 30.17 -15.73 -6.08
CA THR A 517 29.74 -16.96 -5.39
C THR A 517 29.14 -16.56 -4.05
N ILE A 518 27.94 -17.03 -3.75
CA ILE A 518 27.24 -16.78 -2.48
C ILE A 518 27.09 -18.12 -1.77
N SER A 519 27.52 -18.22 -0.51
CA SER A 519 27.40 -19.45 0.27
C SER A 519 25.93 -19.68 0.70
N ASP A 520 25.56 -20.95 0.90
CA ASP A 520 24.22 -21.32 1.37
C ASP A 520 23.89 -20.65 2.69
N LYS A 521 24.84 -20.64 3.64
CA LYS A 521 24.70 -19.95 4.93
C LYS A 521 24.46 -18.44 4.78
N ALA A 522 25.11 -17.81 3.81
CA ALA A 522 24.86 -16.38 3.56
C ALA A 522 23.44 -16.15 3.02
N ILE A 523 22.91 -17.06 2.20
CA ILE A 523 21.52 -16.97 1.71
C ILE A 523 20.54 -17.20 2.86
N GLU A 524 20.80 -18.18 3.72
CA GLU A 524 20.00 -18.44 4.93
C GLU A 524 20.00 -17.22 5.86
N ASP A 525 21.15 -16.59 6.07
CA ASP A 525 21.25 -15.36 6.85
C ASP A 525 20.50 -14.18 6.20
N ILE A 526 20.50 -14.07 4.87
CA ILE A 526 19.70 -13.07 4.16
C ILE A 526 18.20 -13.31 4.42
N ILE A 527 17.76 -14.56 4.30
CA ILE A 527 16.37 -14.95 4.52
C ILE A 527 15.95 -14.63 5.96
N LEU A 528 16.80 -14.93 6.94
CA LEU A 528 16.50 -14.74 8.35
C LEU A 528 16.61 -13.29 8.80
N TYR A 529 17.69 -12.61 8.51
CA TYR A 529 18.03 -11.34 9.15
C TYR A 529 17.83 -10.10 8.26
N TYR A 530 17.63 -10.25 6.95
CA TYR A 530 17.48 -9.12 6.04
C TYR A 530 16.13 -9.06 5.33
N THR A 531 15.35 -10.15 5.39
CA THR A 531 14.02 -10.20 4.77
C THR A 531 12.97 -10.74 5.75
N ARG A 532 11.79 -10.10 5.79
CA ARG A 532 10.62 -10.58 6.54
C ARG A 532 9.44 -10.55 5.58
N GLU A 533 9.26 -11.64 4.84
CA GLU A 533 8.29 -11.72 3.77
C GLU A 533 7.80 -13.16 3.53
N SER A 534 6.55 -13.29 3.05
CA SER A 534 5.97 -14.58 2.65
C SER A 534 6.57 -15.13 1.37
N GLY A 535 6.98 -14.27 0.46
CA GLY A 535 7.57 -14.60 -0.84
C GLY A 535 9.09 -14.43 -0.90
N VAL A 536 9.59 -14.03 -2.07
CA VAL A 536 11.03 -13.86 -2.35
C VAL A 536 11.39 -12.52 -3.01
N ARG A 537 10.51 -11.51 -2.97
CA ARG A 537 10.79 -10.18 -3.57
C ARG A 537 11.89 -9.42 -2.83
N GLY A 538 11.88 -9.44 -1.50
CA GLY A 538 12.91 -8.84 -0.66
C GLY A 538 14.24 -9.57 -0.83
N LEU A 539 14.21 -10.90 -0.85
CA LEU A 539 15.37 -11.73 -1.11
C LEU A 539 15.98 -11.41 -2.49
N GLU A 540 15.17 -11.33 -3.53
CA GLU A 540 15.61 -10.93 -4.87
C GLU A 540 16.27 -9.54 -4.87
N ARG A 541 15.70 -8.59 -4.11
CA ARG A 541 16.27 -7.24 -3.96
C ARG A 541 17.61 -7.25 -3.25
N CYS A 542 17.75 -8.00 -2.15
CA CYS A 542 19.01 -8.17 -1.44
C CYS A 542 20.10 -8.81 -2.32
N LEU A 543 19.75 -9.83 -3.11
CA LEU A 543 20.66 -10.44 -4.08
C LEU A 543 21.07 -9.43 -5.17
N GLY A 544 20.16 -8.59 -5.63
CA GLY A 544 20.43 -7.48 -6.53
C GLY A 544 21.43 -6.46 -5.93
N ASP A 545 21.27 -6.10 -4.65
CA ASP A 545 22.20 -5.22 -3.94
C ASP A 545 23.61 -5.82 -3.87
N ILE A 546 23.72 -7.12 -3.57
CA ILE A 546 24.99 -7.85 -3.58
C ILE A 546 25.61 -7.82 -4.99
N CYS A 547 24.81 -8.06 -6.03
CA CYS A 547 25.29 -8.00 -7.40
C CYS A 547 25.78 -6.60 -7.77
N ARG A 548 25.06 -5.52 -7.44
CA ARG A 548 25.49 -4.14 -7.72
C ARG A 548 26.82 -3.78 -7.04
N LYS A 549 26.97 -4.13 -5.76
CA LYS A 549 28.24 -3.92 -5.04
C LYS A 549 29.37 -4.76 -5.62
N THR A 550 29.08 -6.00 -6.02
CA THR A 550 30.05 -6.87 -6.69
C THR A 550 30.50 -6.28 -8.02
N ALA A 551 29.58 -5.76 -8.84
CA ALA A 551 29.91 -5.11 -10.10
C ALA A 551 30.85 -3.91 -9.88
N ARG A 552 30.57 -3.09 -8.84
CA ARG A 552 31.45 -1.99 -8.43
C ARG A 552 32.85 -2.48 -8.05
N MET A 553 32.95 -3.53 -7.22
CA MET A 553 34.26 -4.10 -6.82
C MET A 553 35.05 -4.67 -7.99
N ILE A 554 34.38 -5.24 -8.99
CA ILE A 554 35.03 -5.73 -10.22
C ILE A 554 35.61 -4.56 -11.02
N LEU A 555 34.87 -3.46 -11.17
CA LEU A 555 35.25 -2.32 -11.98
C LEU A 555 36.28 -1.40 -11.30
N GLN A 556 36.11 -1.13 -10.00
CA GLN A 556 36.96 -0.20 -9.26
C GLN A 556 38.17 -0.89 -8.64
N ASP A 557 38.01 -2.07 -8.04
CA ASP A 557 39.05 -2.76 -7.29
C ASP A 557 39.74 -3.84 -8.14
N GLY A 558 39.32 -4.07 -9.40
CA GLY A 558 39.89 -5.08 -10.29
C GLY A 558 39.68 -6.53 -9.82
N LYS A 559 38.74 -6.78 -8.92
CA LYS A 559 38.50 -8.13 -8.37
C LYS A 559 37.97 -9.06 -9.45
N LYS A 560 38.63 -10.20 -9.65
CA LYS A 560 38.19 -11.20 -10.64
C LYS A 560 37.07 -12.12 -10.14
N ASN A 561 37.00 -12.32 -8.82
CA ASN A 561 36.01 -13.16 -8.15
C ASN A 561 35.67 -12.59 -6.77
N VAL A 562 34.40 -12.55 -6.42
CA VAL A 562 33.90 -12.08 -5.12
C VAL A 562 33.13 -13.24 -4.46
N LYS A 563 33.52 -13.59 -3.24
CA LYS A 563 32.86 -14.61 -2.44
C LYS A 563 32.10 -13.95 -1.29
N VAL A 564 30.79 -14.16 -1.24
CA VAL A 564 29.91 -13.69 -0.18
C VAL A 564 29.64 -14.82 0.80
N THR A 565 29.91 -14.59 2.06
CA THR A 565 29.74 -15.52 3.17
C THR A 565 29.02 -14.81 4.32
N GLU A 566 28.58 -15.54 5.32
CA GLU A 566 27.95 -15.00 6.54
C GLU A 566 28.81 -13.92 7.21
N LYS A 567 30.13 -14.07 7.18
CA LYS A 567 31.09 -13.15 7.84
C LYS A 567 31.23 -11.78 7.18
N ASN A 568 31.01 -11.70 5.87
CA ASN A 568 31.16 -10.45 5.10
C ASN A 568 29.82 -9.90 4.59
N LEU A 569 28.71 -10.52 4.97
CA LEU A 569 27.38 -10.16 4.49
C LEU A 569 27.01 -8.70 4.86
N GLU A 570 27.39 -8.25 6.06
CA GLU A 570 27.17 -6.87 6.52
C GLU A 570 27.84 -5.82 5.63
N HIS A 571 28.99 -6.15 5.03
CA HIS A 571 29.62 -5.26 4.07
C HIS A 571 28.74 -5.02 2.82
N PHE A 572 27.94 -6.02 2.43
CA PHE A 572 27.08 -5.94 1.24
C PHE A 572 25.70 -5.36 1.59
N LEU A 573 25.11 -5.71 2.72
CA LEU A 573 23.70 -5.40 3.03
C LEU A 573 23.52 -4.44 4.22
N GLY A 574 24.61 -4.09 4.91
CA GLY A 574 24.55 -3.32 6.16
C GLY A 574 24.25 -4.21 7.37
N THR A 575 23.95 -3.59 8.48
CA THR A 575 23.59 -4.30 9.73
C THR A 575 22.32 -5.14 9.55
N LYS A 576 22.19 -6.20 10.33
CA LYS A 576 20.99 -7.04 10.38
C LYS A 576 19.76 -6.19 10.66
N LYS A 577 18.69 -6.41 9.92
CA LYS A 577 17.46 -5.61 10.02
C LYS A 577 16.43 -6.22 10.95
N TYR A 578 16.45 -7.53 11.09
CA TYR A 578 15.48 -8.29 11.86
C TYR A 578 16.21 -9.22 12.80
N ASP A 579 15.77 -9.22 14.05
CA ASP A 579 16.12 -10.25 15.02
C ASP A 579 14.89 -11.15 15.20
N TYR A 580 15.09 -12.46 15.12
CA TYR A 580 14.03 -13.39 15.48
C TYR A 580 14.08 -13.62 16.99
N GLU A 581 12.95 -13.38 17.64
CA GLU A 581 12.78 -13.81 19.03
C GLU A 581 12.79 -15.34 19.07
N MET A 582 13.91 -15.88 19.50
CA MET A 582 14.03 -17.31 19.80
C MET A 582 13.11 -17.70 20.96
N ALA A 583 12.77 -18.98 21.04
CA ALA A 583 12.06 -19.52 22.21
C ALA A 583 12.74 -19.08 23.50
N ASN A 584 11.96 -18.87 24.55
CA ASN A 584 12.51 -18.46 25.88
C ASN A 584 13.61 -19.42 26.32
N ALA A 585 14.70 -18.89 26.84
CA ALA A 585 15.84 -19.71 27.29
C ALA A 585 15.50 -20.55 28.50
N LYS A 586 14.46 -20.19 29.26
CA LYS A 586 14.02 -20.84 30.51
C LYS A 586 12.50 -20.84 30.58
N ASN A 587 11.98 -21.76 31.42
CA ASN A 587 10.57 -21.74 31.79
C ASN A 587 10.29 -20.52 32.67
N GLU A 588 9.25 -19.75 32.35
CA GLU A 588 8.94 -18.49 33.02
C GLU A 588 7.47 -18.45 33.44
N ILE A 589 7.21 -17.72 34.54
CA ILE A 589 5.86 -17.53 35.07
C ILE A 589 5.21 -16.37 34.34
N GLY A 590 3.96 -16.56 33.87
CA GLY A 590 3.19 -15.54 33.27
C GLY A 590 3.61 -15.20 31.82
N ILE A 591 4.59 -15.89 31.25
CA ILE A 591 5.04 -15.65 29.85
C ILE A 591 4.76 -16.88 29.01
N VAL A 592 3.99 -16.69 27.94
CA VAL A 592 3.60 -17.77 27.02
C VAL A 592 3.80 -17.34 25.56
N ARG A 593 4.32 -18.25 24.76
CA ARG A 593 4.45 -18.03 23.30
C ARG A 593 3.16 -18.40 22.57
N GLY A 594 2.54 -17.40 21.97
CA GLY A 594 1.48 -17.57 20.99
C GLY A 594 2.02 -17.60 19.56
N LEU A 595 1.18 -18.03 18.62
CA LEU A 595 1.47 -18.07 17.21
C LEU A 595 0.50 -17.16 16.45
N ALA A 596 1.04 -16.21 15.70
CA ALA A 596 0.29 -15.27 14.88
C ALA A 596 0.51 -15.54 13.41
N TRP A 597 -0.43 -15.07 12.60
CA TRP A 597 -0.33 -14.98 11.16
C TRP A 597 -0.49 -13.53 10.71
N THR A 598 0.36 -13.09 9.81
CA THR A 598 0.36 -11.74 9.24
C THR A 598 0.48 -11.81 7.72
N SER A 599 0.24 -10.69 7.05
CA SER A 599 0.43 -10.58 5.58
C SER A 599 1.85 -10.88 5.10
N VAL A 600 2.83 -10.81 6.00
CA VAL A 600 4.25 -11.09 5.70
C VAL A 600 4.69 -12.50 6.11
N GLY A 601 3.80 -13.30 6.71
CA GLY A 601 4.06 -14.68 7.13
C GLY A 601 3.64 -14.95 8.58
N GLY A 602 4.07 -16.08 9.12
CA GLY A 602 3.86 -16.42 10.52
C GLY A 602 4.84 -15.69 11.45
N ASP A 603 4.42 -15.49 12.66
CA ASP A 603 5.21 -14.88 13.73
C ASP A 603 4.93 -15.50 15.09
N THR A 604 5.84 -15.34 16.04
CA THR A 604 5.61 -15.71 17.43
C THR A 604 5.27 -14.47 18.24
N LEU A 605 4.32 -14.59 19.16
CA LEU A 605 3.93 -13.52 20.06
C LEU A 605 4.28 -13.91 21.48
N SER A 606 5.08 -13.10 22.17
CA SER A 606 5.22 -13.21 23.62
C SER A 606 3.98 -12.59 24.29
N ILE A 607 3.27 -13.34 25.09
CA ILE A 607 2.18 -12.84 25.91
C ILE A 607 2.67 -12.85 27.36
N GLU A 608 2.75 -11.67 27.94
CA GLU A 608 3.23 -11.45 29.31
C GLU A 608 2.07 -11.05 30.19
N VAL A 609 1.94 -11.71 31.31
CA VAL A 609 0.92 -11.42 32.31
C VAL A 609 1.60 -11.15 33.65
N ASN A 610 1.26 -10.02 34.24
CA ASN A 610 1.64 -9.65 35.56
C ASN A 610 0.41 -9.55 36.47
N VAL A 611 0.55 -10.03 37.70
CA VAL A 611 -0.45 -9.93 38.76
C VAL A 611 0.14 -9.09 39.87
N MET A 612 -0.58 -8.08 40.31
CA MET A 612 -0.14 -7.16 41.35
C MET A 612 -1.29 -6.84 42.31
N PRO A 613 -1.00 -6.53 43.60
CA PRO A 613 -2.04 -6.06 44.51
C PRO A 613 -2.78 -4.85 43.95
N GLY A 614 -4.13 -4.87 43.95
CA GLY A 614 -4.92 -3.82 43.34
C GLY A 614 -6.38 -3.85 43.77
N LYS A 615 -7.28 -3.46 42.85
CA LYS A 615 -8.73 -3.35 43.05
C LYS A 615 -9.53 -4.16 42.05
N GLY A 616 -8.95 -5.21 41.46
CA GLY A 616 -9.58 -6.08 40.48
C GLY A 616 -9.62 -5.50 39.06
N LYS A 617 -8.70 -4.59 38.71
CA LYS A 617 -8.58 -4.08 37.35
C LYS A 617 -8.02 -5.13 36.42
N PHE A 618 -8.55 -5.13 35.19
CA PHE A 618 -8.03 -5.94 34.10
C PHE A 618 -7.52 -5.01 33.01
N GLU A 619 -6.22 -4.96 32.81
CA GLU A 619 -5.56 -4.04 31.90
C GLU A 619 -4.93 -4.78 30.71
N LEU A 620 -5.08 -4.20 29.53
CA LEU A 620 -4.60 -4.76 28.28
C LEU A 620 -3.75 -3.72 27.55
N THR A 621 -2.50 -4.08 27.23
CA THR A 621 -1.59 -3.21 26.49
C THR A 621 -0.89 -3.97 25.34
N GLY A 622 -0.34 -3.26 24.34
CA GLY A 622 0.33 -3.86 23.19
C GLY A 622 -0.39 -3.65 21.85
N HIS A 623 -1.21 -2.58 21.75
CA HIS A 623 -1.92 -2.20 20.53
C HIS A 623 -2.84 -3.31 19.98
N LEU A 624 -3.71 -3.80 20.88
CA LEU A 624 -4.63 -4.91 20.60
C LEU A 624 -5.89 -4.42 19.90
N GLY A 625 -6.31 -5.09 18.85
CA GLY A 625 -7.60 -4.89 18.18
C GLY A 625 -8.77 -5.40 19.04
N ASP A 626 -9.99 -5.10 18.64
CA ASP A 626 -11.18 -5.37 19.45
C ASP A 626 -11.45 -6.87 19.60
N VAL A 627 -11.24 -7.68 18.55
CA VAL A 627 -11.41 -9.14 18.62
C VAL A 627 -10.42 -9.77 19.62
N MET A 628 -9.20 -9.27 19.66
CA MET A 628 -8.20 -9.76 20.61
C MET A 628 -8.52 -9.35 22.04
N LYS A 629 -9.07 -8.15 22.28
CA LYS A 629 -9.57 -7.70 23.58
C LYS A 629 -10.74 -8.56 24.06
N GLU A 630 -11.70 -8.87 23.18
CA GLU A 630 -12.81 -9.78 23.49
C GLU A 630 -12.29 -11.18 23.85
N SER A 631 -11.30 -11.67 23.14
CA SER A 631 -10.66 -12.96 23.45
C SER A 631 -10.00 -12.97 24.81
N ALA A 632 -9.36 -11.87 25.23
CA ALA A 632 -8.79 -11.71 26.56
C ALA A 632 -9.89 -11.69 27.64
N MET A 633 -11.02 -11.00 27.37
CA MET A 633 -12.18 -11.00 28.28
C MET A 633 -12.84 -12.39 28.42
N ALA A 634 -12.90 -13.15 27.33
CA ALA A 634 -13.37 -14.54 27.39
C ALA A 634 -12.42 -15.42 28.22
N ALA A 635 -11.12 -15.23 28.06
CA ALA A 635 -10.10 -15.98 28.81
C ALA A 635 -10.16 -15.71 30.33
N ILE A 636 -10.24 -14.44 30.77
CA ILE A 636 -10.37 -14.13 32.22
C ILE A 636 -11.70 -14.63 32.79
N SER A 637 -12.80 -14.56 32.00
CA SER A 637 -14.10 -15.07 32.41
C SER A 637 -14.06 -16.61 32.63
N TYR A 638 -13.38 -17.32 31.71
CA TYR A 638 -13.12 -18.75 31.89
C TYR A 638 -12.36 -19.05 33.17
N ILE A 639 -11.23 -18.35 33.40
CA ILE A 639 -10.41 -18.60 34.61
C ILE A 639 -11.22 -18.35 35.86
N ARG A 640 -12.00 -17.29 35.94
CA ARG A 640 -12.92 -17.02 37.06
C ARG A 640 -13.91 -18.18 37.28
N SER A 641 -14.43 -18.75 36.20
CA SER A 641 -15.41 -19.86 36.27
C SER A 641 -14.80 -21.18 36.79
N VAL A 642 -13.48 -21.36 36.66
CA VAL A 642 -12.76 -22.56 37.06
C VAL A 642 -11.81 -22.33 38.27
N SER A 643 -11.90 -21.17 38.94
CA SER A 643 -11.05 -20.77 40.04
C SER A 643 -10.94 -21.82 41.14
N ASP A 644 -12.06 -22.43 41.50
CA ASP A 644 -12.12 -23.49 42.53
C ASP A 644 -11.27 -24.74 42.14
N GLN A 645 -11.15 -25.05 40.84
CA GLN A 645 -10.35 -26.20 40.37
C GLN A 645 -8.84 -25.97 40.50
N PHE A 646 -8.40 -24.71 40.50
CA PHE A 646 -6.99 -24.32 40.63
C PHE A 646 -6.64 -23.73 41.99
N ASN A 647 -7.55 -23.85 42.96
CA ASN A 647 -7.37 -23.34 44.33
C ASN A 647 -7.12 -21.81 44.33
N ILE A 648 -7.76 -21.08 43.45
CA ILE A 648 -7.71 -19.61 43.37
C ILE A 648 -8.84 -19.07 44.23
N ASP A 649 -8.47 -18.28 45.25
CA ASP A 649 -9.45 -17.61 46.10
C ASP A 649 -10.37 -16.71 45.27
N ARG A 650 -11.66 -16.73 45.55
CA ARG A 650 -12.63 -15.86 44.86
C ARG A 650 -12.35 -14.39 45.08
N GLU A 651 -11.83 -14.01 46.25
CA GLU A 651 -11.41 -12.63 46.55
C GLU A 651 -10.14 -12.22 45.78
N PHE A 652 -9.41 -13.17 45.20
CA PHE A 652 -8.18 -12.90 44.44
C PHE A 652 -8.43 -11.86 43.31
N PHE A 653 -9.52 -12.01 42.57
CA PHE A 653 -9.87 -11.13 41.47
C PHE A 653 -10.40 -9.76 41.89
N GLU A 654 -10.68 -9.55 43.15
CA GLU A 654 -11.06 -8.25 43.72
C GLU A 654 -9.86 -7.54 44.36
N LYS A 655 -8.86 -8.30 44.84
CA LYS A 655 -7.68 -7.80 45.54
C LYS A 655 -6.45 -7.63 44.68
N ASN A 656 -6.48 -8.15 43.43
CA ASN A 656 -5.34 -8.09 42.54
C ASN A 656 -5.75 -7.54 41.18
N ASP A 657 -4.91 -6.69 40.63
CA ASP A 657 -4.99 -6.23 39.25
C ASP A 657 -4.22 -7.21 38.36
N ILE A 658 -4.76 -7.51 37.19
CA ILE A 658 -4.14 -8.38 36.18
C ILE A 658 -3.85 -7.53 34.95
N HIS A 659 -2.59 -7.48 34.55
CA HIS A 659 -2.16 -6.76 33.38
C HIS A 659 -1.59 -7.73 32.33
N ILE A 660 -2.18 -7.74 31.14
CA ILE A 660 -1.67 -8.46 29.98
C ILE A 660 -0.95 -7.47 29.08
N HIS A 661 0.29 -7.77 28.77
CA HIS A 661 1.07 -7.03 27.81
C HIS A 661 1.52 -7.94 26.66
N ILE A 662 1.32 -7.48 25.42
CA ILE A 662 1.85 -8.13 24.23
C ILE A 662 2.85 -7.16 23.60
N PRO A 663 4.17 -7.41 23.74
CA PRO A 663 5.22 -6.53 23.21
C PRO A 663 5.08 -6.23 21.71
N GLU A 664 5.93 -5.34 21.18
CA GLU A 664 5.88 -4.82 19.80
C GLU A 664 4.63 -3.97 19.50
N GLY A 665 4.40 -2.94 20.30
CA GLY A 665 3.25 -2.02 20.15
C GLY A 665 3.16 -1.25 18.82
N ALA A 666 4.20 -1.27 18.01
CA ALA A 666 4.20 -0.65 16.69
C ALA A 666 3.36 -1.41 15.62
N VAL A 667 3.04 -2.69 15.87
CA VAL A 667 2.26 -3.53 14.95
C VAL A 667 0.89 -3.81 15.56
N PRO A 668 -0.22 -3.41 14.91
CA PRO A 668 -1.56 -3.76 15.37
C PRO A 668 -1.74 -5.28 15.40
N LYS A 669 -2.30 -5.80 16.49
CA LYS A 669 -2.54 -7.22 16.67
C LYS A 669 -4.02 -7.45 16.87
N ASP A 670 -4.63 -8.26 16.02
CA ASP A 670 -6.04 -8.59 16.13
C ASP A 670 -6.29 -10.05 15.76
N GLY A 671 -7.31 -10.65 16.38
CA GLY A 671 -7.74 -12.00 16.10
C GLY A 671 -8.01 -12.85 17.36
N PRO A 672 -8.92 -13.83 17.27
CA PRO A 672 -9.33 -14.62 18.44
C PRO A 672 -8.35 -15.74 18.80
N SER A 673 -7.36 -16.05 17.95
CA SER A 673 -6.51 -17.26 18.07
C SER A 673 -5.48 -17.22 19.20
N ALA A 674 -5.36 -16.11 19.93
CA ALA A 674 -4.49 -15.96 21.10
C ALA A 674 -5.20 -16.30 22.43
N GLY A 675 -6.48 -16.64 22.41
CA GLY A 675 -7.30 -16.83 23.61
C GLY A 675 -6.75 -17.91 24.55
N VAL A 676 -6.38 -19.07 24.02
CA VAL A 676 -5.77 -20.15 24.83
C VAL A 676 -4.42 -19.74 25.41
N THR A 677 -3.66 -18.94 24.68
CA THR A 677 -2.34 -18.44 25.11
C THR A 677 -2.49 -17.46 26.27
N MET A 678 -3.43 -16.51 26.13
CA MET A 678 -3.73 -15.54 27.20
C MET A 678 -4.27 -16.23 28.46
N ALA A 679 -5.16 -17.21 28.30
CA ALA A 679 -5.69 -17.99 29.41
C ALA A 679 -4.57 -18.76 30.13
N THR A 680 -3.66 -19.40 29.43
CA THR A 680 -2.52 -20.12 29.99
C THR A 680 -1.56 -19.18 30.70
N ALA A 681 -1.26 -18.00 30.10
CA ALA A 681 -0.38 -17.00 30.72
C ALA A 681 -0.96 -16.43 32.01
N MET A 682 -2.27 -16.09 31.99
CA MET A 682 -2.96 -15.64 33.22
C MET A 682 -2.96 -16.72 34.29
N LEU A 683 -3.29 -17.97 33.95
CA LEU A 683 -3.30 -19.03 34.94
C LEU A 683 -1.91 -19.30 35.52
N SER A 684 -0.87 -19.29 34.67
CA SER A 684 0.52 -19.36 35.10
C SER A 684 0.90 -18.25 36.10
N ALA A 685 0.55 -17.00 35.76
CA ALA A 685 0.84 -15.84 36.61
C ALA A 685 0.07 -15.91 37.95
N ILE A 686 -1.19 -16.33 37.95
CA ILE A 686 -2.05 -16.43 39.13
C ILE A 686 -1.57 -17.56 40.05
N THR A 687 -1.21 -18.72 39.49
CA THR A 687 -0.81 -19.91 40.27
C THR A 687 0.68 -19.96 40.59
N GLY A 688 1.49 -19.05 40.03
CA GLY A 688 2.94 -19.07 40.15
C GLY A 688 3.61 -20.27 39.47
N THR A 689 2.95 -20.92 38.52
CA THR A 689 3.45 -22.12 37.83
C THR A 689 4.15 -21.74 36.53
N PRO A 690 5.43 -22.10 36.33
CA PRO A 690 6.15 -21.76 35.12
C PRO A 690 5.56 -22.43 33.86
N VAL A 691 5.61 -21.72 32.75
CA VAL A 691 5.27 -22.24 31.43
C VAL A 691 6.53 -22.77 30.75
N ARG A 692 6.42 -23.88 30.05
CA ARG A 692 7.52 -24.49 29.33
C ARG A 692 7.98 -23.62 28.17
N ALA A 693 9.27 -23.38 28.09
CA ALA A 693 9.90 -22.54 27.05
C ALA A 693 9.83 -23.14 25.65
N ASP A 694 9.77 -24.47 25.51
CA ASP A 694 9.75 -25.22 24.24
C ASP A 694 8.35 -25.40 23.67
N VAL A 695 7.32 -24.76 24.27
CA VAL A 695 5.92 -24.89 23.91
C VAL A 695 5.38 -23.58 23.34
N ALA A 696 4.72 -23.65 22.22
CA ALA A 696 3.84 -22.58 21.72
C ALA A 696 2.42 -23.10 21.51
N MET A 697 1.47 -22.19 21.49
CA MET A 697 0.07 -22.57 21.33
C MET A 697 -0.69 -21.58 20.50
N THR A 698 -1.80 -22.05 19.91
CA THR A 698 -2.76 -21.21 19.21
C THR A 698 -4.14 -21.85 19.29
N GLY A 699 -5.16 -21.05 19.51
CA GLY A 699 -6.54 -21.50 19.63
C GLY A 699 -7.44 -20.38 20.13
N GLU A 700 -8.68 -20.36 19.66
CA GLU A 700 -9.71 -19.51 20.21
C GLU A 700 -10.33 -20.21 21.44
N ILE A 701 -10.59 -19.45 22.50
CA ILE A 701 -11.18 -19.97 23.73
C ILE A 701 -12.62 -19.53 23.88
N THR A 702 -13.48 -20.43 24.35
CA THR A 702 -14.84 -20.07 24.77
C THR A 702 -14.94 -19.87 26.29
N LEU A 703 -16.00 -19.23 26.76
CA LEU A 703 -16.28 -19.02 28.19
C LEU A 703 -16.31 -20.31 29.02
N ARG A 704 -16.43 -21.47 28.36
CA ARG A 704 -16.42 -22.81 29.01
C ARG A 704 -15.09 -23.55 28.80
N GLY A 705 -14.04 -22.87 28.33
CA GLY A 705 -12.73 -23.47 28.14
C GLY A 705 -12.61 -24.42 26.93
N ARG A 706 -13.59 -24.43 26.00
CA ARG A 706 -13.46 -25.20 24.75
C ARG A 706 -12.52 -24.46 23.81
N VAL A 707 -11.75 -25.25 23.04
CA VAL A 707 -10.80 -24.74 22.05
C VAL A 707 -11.41 -24.84 20.67
N LEU A 708 -11.53 -23.69 19.98
CA LEU A 708 -12.12 -23.60 18.66
C LEU A 708 -11.02 -23.55 17.57
N PRO A 709 -11.33 -24.01 16.33
CA PRO A 709 -10.37 -24.06 15.24
C PRO A 709 -9.94 -22.66 14.80
N ILE A 710 -8.72 -22.58 14.24
CA ILE A 710 -8.09 -21.33 13.78
C ILE A 710 -7.57 -21.47 12.35
N GLY A 711 -7.32 -20.32 11.72
CA GLY A 711 -6.67 -20.25 10.41
C GLY A 711 -5.16 -20.00 10.45
N GLY A 712 -4.51 -20.06 9.28
CA GLY A 712 -3.09 -19.73 9.12
C GLY A 712 -2.12 -20.71 9.78
N LEU A 713 -2.51 -21.98 9.90
CA LEU A 713 -1.75 -22.96 10.67
C LEU A 713 -0.40 -23.30 10.02
N ARG A 714 -0.31 -23.23 8.68
CA ARG A 714 0.95 -23.43 7.96
C ARG A 714 1.99 -22.37 8.38
N GLU A 715 1.61 -21.10 8.29
CA GLU A 715 2.46 -19.96 8.64
C GLU A 715 2.86 -19.98 10.11
N LYS A 716 1.91 -20.28 10.99
CA LYS A 716 2.13 -20.42 12.43
C LYS A 716 3.12 -21.56 12.75
N SER A 717 3.02 -22.68 12.05
CA SER A 717 3.94 -23.81 12.23
C SER A 717 5.35 -23.50 11.73
N ILE A 718 5.47 -22.77 10.60
CA ILE A 718 6.76 -22.28 10.11
C ILE A 718 7.40 -21.34 11.12
N ALA A 719 6.64 -20.40 11.69
CA ALA A 719 7.14 -19.48 12.70
C ALA A 719 7.61 -20.21 13.97
N ALA A 720 6.85 -21.19 14.44
CA ALA A 720 7.24 -22.02 15.57
C ALA A 720 8.58 -22.73 15.32
N LYS A 721 8.75 -23.33 14.14
CA LYS A 721 10.00 -24.00 13.75
C LYS A 721 11.18 -23.02 13.70
N VAL A 722 11.00 -21.83 13.12
CA VAL A 722 12.04 -20.79 13.04
C VAL A 722 12.43 -20.29 14.43
N ALA A 723 11.48 -20.16 15.34
CA ALA A 723 11.72 -19.76 16.73
C ALA A 723 12.37 -20.85 17.60
N GLY A 724 12.56 -22.07 17.05
CA GLY A 724 13.14 -23.19 17.79
C GLY A 724 12.18 -23.85 18.77
N ILE A 725 10.89 -23.70 18.59
CA ILE A 725 9.85 -24.35 19.38
C ILE A 725 9.71 -25.80 18.93
N HIS A 726 9.61 -26.73 19.88
CA HIS A 726 9.49 -28.16 19.59
C HIS A 726 8.06 -28.69 19.73
N THR A 727 7.24 -28.08 20.59
CA THR A 727 5.86 -28.52 20.83
C THR A 727 4.89 -27.43 20.49
N VAL A 728 3.94 -27.74 19.62
CA VAL A 728 2.87 -26.79 19.21
C VAL A 728 1.52 -27.35 19.62
N ILE A 729 0.80 -26.63 20.46
CA ILE A 729 -0.56 -26.99 20.88
C ILE A 729 -1.55 -26.34 19.93
N VAL A 730 -2.41 -27.15 19.32
CA VAL A 730 -3.37 -26.73 18.30
C VAL A 730 -4.76 -27.29 18.60
N PRO A 731 -5.84 -26.65 18.12
CA PRO A 731 -7.19 -27.19 18.30
C PRO A 731 -7.34 -28.57 17.64
N GLU A 732 -8.07 -29.48 18.29
CA GLU A 732 -8.35 -30.84 17.77
C GLU A 732 -8.98 -30.78 16.36
N LYS A 733 -9.87 -29.82 16.11
CA LYS A 733 -10.54 -29.66 14.83
C LYS A 733 -9.59 -29.29 13.67
N ASN A 734 -8.41 -28.76 13.97
CA ASN A 734 -7.36 -28.48 12.97
C ASN A 734 -6.47 -29.71 12.67
N ARG A 735 -6.77 -30.88 13.17
CA ARG A 735 -6.03 -32.11 12.86
C ARG A 735 -5.97 -32.41 11.36
N ARG A 736 -6.99 -32.01 10.61
CA ARG A 736 -7.02 -32.17 9.14
C ARG A 736 -5.96 -31.28 8.50
N ASP A 737 -5.89 -30.02 8.92
CA ASP A 737 -4.96 -29.03 8.37
C ASP A 737 -3.49 -29.47 8.61
N ILE A 738 -3.20 -30.04 9.78
CA ILE A 738 -1.86 -30.58 10.08
C ILE A 738 -1.49 -31.72 9.15
N LYS A 739 -2.43 -32.62 8.79
CA LYS A 739 -2.18 -33.72 7.86
C LYS A 739 -1.86 -33.23 6.45
N GLU A 740 -2.32 -32.05 6.09
CA GLU A 740 -2.07 -31.43 4.79
C GLU A 740 -0.76 -30.64 4.74
N LEU A 741 -0.12 -30.39 5.88
CA LEU A 741 1.17 -29.70 5.93
C LEU A 741 2.27 -30.56 5.33
N ASP A 742 3.24 -29.90 4.72
CA ASP A 742 4.43 -30.53 4.16
C ASP A 742 5.23 -31.23 5.27
N LYS A 743 5.78 -32.39 4.96
CA LYS A 743 6.60 -33.18 5.89
C LYS A 743 7.80 -32.38 6.41
N GLU A 744 8.31 -31.43 5.62
CA GLU A 744 9.40 -30.56 6.01
C GLU A 744 9.02 -29.65 7.20
N ILE A 745 7.79 -29.19 7.26
CA ILE A 745 7.29 -28.33 8.34
C ILE A 745 7.06 -29.18 9.60
N THR A 746 6.48 -30.37 9.43
CA THR A 746 6.02 -31.21 10.54
C THR A 746 7.13 -32.06 11.17
N LYS A 747 8.25 -32.30 10.47
CA LYS A 747 9.31 -33.22 10.90
C LYS A 747 9.92 -32.90 12.25
N ASP A 748 10.07 -31.61 12.58
CA ASP A 748 10.77 -31.15 13.78
C ASP A 748 9.79 -30.60 14.85
N LEU A 749 8.48 -30.71 14.61
CA LEU A 749 7.43 -30.20 15.48
C LEU A 749 6.56 -31.34 16.02
N LYS A 750 6.34 -31.35 17.34
CA LYS A 750 5.38 -32.21 18.00
C LYS A 750 4.06 -31.47 18.14
N PHE A 751 3.03 -31.92 17.42
CA PHE A 751 1.69 -31.34 17.56
C PHE A 751 0.91 -32.04 18.67
N VAL A 752 0.37 -31.22 19.58
CA VAL A 752 -0.56 -31.67 20.62
C VAL A 752 -1.93 -31.09 20.31
N TYR A 753 -2.92 -31.96 20.27
CA TYR A 753 -4.29 -31.57 19.89
C TYR A 753 -5.13 -31.37 21.15
N ALA A 754 -5.78 -30.22 21.26
CA ALA A 754 -6.57 -29.82 22.39
C ALA A 754 -8.03 -29.52 21.99
N SER A 755 -8.98 -30.07 22.74
CA SER A 755 -10.39 -29.74 22.66
C SER A 755 -10.83 -28.77 23.75
N THR A 756 -10.10 -28.78 24.88
CA THR A 756 -10.37 -27.96 26.07
C THR A 756 -9.07 -27.41 26.65
N MET A 757 -9.19 -26.45 27.55
CA MET A 757 -8.03 -25.96 28.32
C MET A 757 -7.40 -27.03 29.19
N ALA A 758 -8.18 -28.03 29.64
CA ALA A 758 -7.68 -29.17 30.42
C ALA A 758 -6.67 -30.02 29.63
N ASP A 759 -6.75 -30.06 28.30
CA ASP A 759 -5.80 -30.74 27.42
C ASP A 759 -4.49 -29.91 27.24
N ILE A 760 -4.58 -28.58 27.34
CA ILE A 760 -3.47 -27.66 27.15
C ILE A 760 -2.56 -27.57 28.34
N LEU A 761 -3.15 -27.37 29.55
CA LEU A 761 -2.41 -27.02 30.75
C LEU A 761 -1.36 -28.07 31.16
N PRO A 762 -1.62 -29.40 31.12
CA PRO A 762 -0.62 -30.41 31.46
C PRO A 762 0.60 -30.44 30.54
N VAL A 763 0.45 -29.92 29.29
CA VAL A 763 1.52 -29.88 28.32
C VAL A 763 2.28 -28.56 28.40
N ALA A 764 1.56 -27.47 28.64
CA ALA A 764 2.10 -26.13 28.66
C ALA A 764 2.81 -25.75 29.96
N LEU A 765 2.28 -26.18 31.08
CA LEU A 765 2.85 -25.90 32.42
C LEU A 765 3.89 -26.95 32.83
N GLU A 766 4.87 -26.53 33.58
CA GLU A 766 5.91 -27.43 34.13
C GLU A 766 5.34 -28.45 35.12
N SER A 767 4.33 -28.04 35.89
CA SER A 767 3.55 -28.91 36.79
C SER A 767 2.10 -28.42 36.84
N MET A 768 1.16 -29.35 37.05
CA MET A 768 -0.21 -28.93 37.31
C MET A 768 -0.32 -28.24 38.65
N PRO A 769 -0.98 -27.05 38.75
CA PRO A 769 -1.30 -26.44 40.02
C PRO A 769 -2.05 -27.48 40.90
N LYS A 770 -1.58 -27.72 42.11
CA LYS A 770 -2.17 -28.75 43.02
C LYS A 770 -3.63 -28.37 43.35
N ALA A 771 -4.59 -29.12 42.87
CA ALA A 771 -5.93 -29.09 43.44
C ALA A 771 -5.82 -29.57 44.88
N GLN A 772 -6.32 -28.81 45.85
CA GLN A 772 -6.53 -29.40 47.19
C GLN A 772 -7.48 -30.57 47.03
N ALA A 773 -7.08 -31.75 47.53
CA ALA A 773 -7.99 -32.85 47.72
C ALA A 773 -9.16 -32.32 48.56
N ALA A 774 -10.36 -32.38 48.03
CA ALA A 774 -11.56 -32.07 48.78
C ALA A 774 -11.53 -32.97 50.03
N ASN A 775 -11.26 -32.34 51.18
CA ASN A 775 -11.55 -33.02 52.44
C ASN A 775 -13.06 -33.22 52.46
N SER A 776 -13.43 -34.49 52.29
CA SER A 776 -14.76 -35.04 52.42
C SER A 776 -15.34 -34.75 53.80
#